data_7d428fae70cead157f780a3533708828
#
_entry.id   7d428fae70cead157f780a3533708828
#
_cell.length_a   1.000
_cell.length_b   1.000
_cell.length_c   1.000
_cell.angle_alpha   90.00
_cell.angle_beta   90.00
_cell.angle_gamma   90.00
#
_symmetry.space_group_name_H-M   'P 1'
#
loop_
_entity.id
_entity.type
_entity.pdbx_description
1 polymer ?
#
loop_
_entity_poly.entity_id
_entity_poly.type
_entity_poly.pdbx_seq_one_letter_code
_entity_poly.pdbx_strand_id
1 'polypeptide(L)'
;MDFNKNGGRLDLRKIKGIGERQAEKIISSFGSEKEFLKAVQNYEVDRITSIEGVSQKKAIHIINTFLGNSSKEFLKTDQSEQIYNDIIERILGFANTKYSENRILLMSPLKNEKAIMDNIDFVMEAKYSVSQLPLEEIKTLLKKIDSLEEPNPTYDPSNAILVETQEDYHQLIEMGLNSYCPVITGDELENPEDFEFIVYLYSEGLIEFESQNIAMVNNSAEKYEIVPEIVLSYFKKNYHVIENTLKIKGILGRKSLLGDVIDIINSLEAQDLDETIFEETVDSAKNKADLKLKEAIEKIDLKGDEVLDLLNEGMPKKIQKIFDEVLIEAQNEVREKTGVSFDPFIQKYPLKIDDNEIERIKKQEMAKKYINAFERNVKAAKMLSNMKKIVEEEIHEILLFDYEFTLGCFAHYYDLNPIEIGNGFSFEGGINLNLALENKAEIQRVNYTLESPDNVVLLTGANSGGKTTLLETIAQICIMSQIGLPVCATKARVKLVDEVYFFSKKRSLDAGAFESFLRTFMPIVIRETDKLILLDELEAITELEAAVKIISSFMDFIGESNSLAVIVTHMAREILKYTNVRVDGIEAKGLDENYNLIVDRTPRMNYFARSTPELILRRMYEKSDNKLKDIYRQVLEKF
;
A
#
# COMPACT_ATOMS: atom_id res chain seq x y z
N MET A 1 -13.13 2.72 23.64
CA MET A 1 -13.75 1.73 24.58
C MET A 1 -12.64 1.11 25.40
N ASP A 2 -12.72 1.27 26.73
CA ASP A 2 -11.78 0.68 27.67
C ASP A 2 -12.00 -0.84 27.72
N PHE A 3 -11.17 -1.62 27.02
CA PHE A 3 -11.16 -3.08 27.08
C PHE A 3 -10.75 -3.67 28.44
N ASN A 4 -10.45 -2.80 29.42
CA ASN A 4 -9.96 -3.21 30.74
C ASN A 4 -11.05 -3.49 31.79
N LYS A 5 -12.35 -3.44 31.45
CA LYS A 5 -13.42 -3.59 32.48
C LYS A 5 -14.04 -4.98 32.60
N ASN A 6 -13.77 -5.91 31.65
CA ASN A 6 -14.19 -7.31 31.82
C ASN A 6 -12.98 -8.20 31.53
N GLY A 7 -12.44 -8.81 32.57
CA GLY A 7 -11.33 -9.78 32.51
C GLY A 7 -11.66 -11.08 31.75
N GLY A 8 -12.27 -10.98 30.57
CA GLY A 8 -12.55 -12.08 29.66
C GLY A 8 -11.33 -12.36 28.79
N ARG A 9 -10.77 -13.55 28.91
CA ARG A 9 -9.80 -14.12 27.98
C ARG A 9 -10.25 -13.89 26.54
N LEU A 10 -9.34 -13.48 25.70
CA LEU A 10 -9.51 -13.31 24.27
C LEU A 10 -9.95 -14.63 23.63
N ASP A 11 -11.18 -14.72 23.20
CA ASP A 11 -11.70 -15.95 22.62
C ASP A 11 -11.90 -15.79 21.10
N LEU A 12 -10.79 -15.93 20.35
CA LEU A 12 -10.79 -15.95 18.88
C LEU A 12 -11.79 -16.96 18.29
N ARG A 13 -12.16 -17.99 19.06
CA ARG A 13 -13.12 -19.03 18.65
C ARG A 13 -14.55 -18.51 18.49
N LYS A 14 -14.88 -17.37 19.11
CA LYS A 14 -16.19 -16.72 18.94
C LYS A 14 -16.33 -16.03 17.59
N ILE A 15 -15.25 -15.84 16.86
CA ILE A 15 -15.28 -15.22 15.54
C ILE A 15 -15.72 -16.26 14.52
N LYS A 16 -16.81 -15.97 13.81
CA LYS A 16 -17.34 -16.87 12.77
C LYS A 16 -16.28 -17.19 11.72
N GLY A 17 -15.93 -18.46 11.57
CA GLY A 17 -14.95 -18.93 10.59
C GLY A 17 -13.52 -19.07 11.13
N ILE A 18 -13.29 -18.92 12.44
CA ILE A 18 -12.03 -19.25 13.10
C ILE A 18 -12.25 -20.49 13.99
N GLY A 19 -11.64 -21.61 13.59
CA GLY A 19 -11.59 -22.83 14.39
C GLY A 19 -10.47 -22.80 15.43
N GLU A 20 -10.50 -23.75 16.38
CA GLU A 20 -9.56 -23.84 17.50
C GLU A 20 -8.09 -23.88 17.05
N ARG A 21 -7.76 -24.73 16.08
CA ARG A 21 -6.41 -24.85 15.51
C ARG A 21 -5.90 -23.54 14.88
N GLN A 22 -6.80 -22.78 14.27
CA GLN A 22 -6.45 -21.53 13.62
C GLN A 22 -6.28 -20.40 14.65
N ALA A 23 -7.08 -20.39 15.71
CA ALA A 23 -6.92 -19.46 16.82
C ALA A 23 -5.55 -19.66 17.52
N GLU A 24 -5.17 -20.91 17.78
CA GLU A 24 -3.86 -21.24 18.36
C GLU A 24 -2.71 -20.83 17.43
N LYS A 25 -2.85 -21.07 16.11
CA LYS A 25 -1.85 -20.68 15.10
C LYS A 25 -1.66 -19.17 15.03
N ILE A 26 -2.77 -18.40 15.13
CA ILE A 26 -2.72 -16.93 15.17
C ILE A 26 -1.96 -16.44 16.41
N ILE A 27 -2.30 -16.93 17.60
CA ILE A 27 -1.65 -16.49 18.84
C ILE A 27 -0.18 -16.90 18.88
N SER A 28 0.16 -18.12 18.45
CA SER A 28 1.53 -18.59 18.41
C SER A 28 2.43 -17.78 17.46
N SER A 29 1.88 -17.34 16.31
CA SER A 29 2.61 -16.50 15.35
C SER A 29 2.95 -15.11 15.89
N PHE A 30 2.17 -14.60 16.86
CA PHE A 30 2.44 -13.32 17.53
C PHE A 30 3.28 -13.49 18.81
N GLY A 31 3.55 -14.72 19.24
CA GLY A 31 4.28 -15.03 20.46
C GLY A 31 3.46 -14.78 21.75
N SER A 32 2.51 -13.87 21.74
CA SER A 32 1.61 -13.62 22.87
C SER A 32 0.29 -12.97 22.43
N GLU A 33 -0.75 -13.18 23.25
CA GLU A 33 -2.07 -12.53 23.10
C GLU A 33 -1.95 -10.99 23.15
N LYS A 34 -1.01 -10.45 23.92
CA LYS A 34 -0.78 -9.01 24.05
C LYS A 34 -0.20 -8.39 22.76
N GLU A 35 0.72 -9.07 22.12
CA GLU A 35 1.27 -8.61 20.83
C GLU A 35 0.23 -8.71 19.70
N PHE A 36 -0.59 -9.76 19.69
CA PHE A 36 -1.71 -9.84 18.77
C PHE A 36 -2.70 -8.69 18.97
N LEU A 37 -3.07 -8.33 20.21
CA LEU A 37 -3.95 -7.19 20.48
C LEU A 37 -3.36 -5.87 20.04
N LYS A 38 -2.05 -5.67 20.20
CA LYS A 38 -1.38 -4.48 19.65
C LYS A 38 -1.49 -4.42 18.13
N ALA A 39 -1.26 -5.53 17.45
CA ALA A 39 -1.39 -5.60 16.00
C ALA A 39 -2.82 -5.27 15.54
N VAL A 40 -3.84 -5.75 16.26
CA VAL A 40 -5.24 -5.40 16.01
C VAL A 40 -5.50 -3.90 16.23
N GLN A 41 -4.98 -3.32 17.31
CA GLN A 41 -5.13 -1.89 17.61
C GLN A 41 -4.39 -1.00 16.62
N ASN A 42 -3.28 -1.47 16.10
CA ASN A 42 -2.49 -0.78 15.08
C ASN A 42 -2.98 -1.05 13.65
N TYR A 43 -4.06 -1.80 13.47
CA TYR A 43 -4.60 -2.15 12.15
C TYR A 43 -3.61 -2.92 11.25
N GLU A 44 -2.74 -3.75 11.83
CA GLU A 44 -1.69 -4.50 11.13
C GLU A 44 -2.28 -5.70 10.36
N VAL A 45 -3.10 -5.44 9.34
CA VAL A 45 -3.78 -6.47 8.53
C VAL A 45 -2.75 -7.40 7.89
N ASP A 46 -1.65 -6.85 7.34
CA ASP A 46 -0.63 -7.63 6.63
C ASP A 46 0.06 -8.64 7.54
N ARG A 47 0.34 -8.26 8.77
CA ARG A 47 0.91 -9.17 9.77
C ARG A 47 -0.03 -10.31 10.14
N ILE A 48 -1.35 -10.08 10.09
CA ILE A 48 -2.34 -11.13 10.32
C ILE A 48 -2.50 -12.00 9.06
N THR A 49 -2.40 -11.43 7.86
CA THR A 49 -2.49 -12.16 6.59
C THR A 49 -1.26 -13.01 6.30
N SER A 50 -0.10 -12.69 6.87
CA SER A 50 1.12 -13.51 6.73
C SER A 50 0.97 -14.90 7.38
N ILE A 51 -0.06 -15.09 8.23
CA ILE A 51 -0.35 -16.37 8.87
C ILE A 51 -1.02 -17.30 7.85
N GLU A 52 -0.45 -18.46 7.63
CA GLU A 52 -0.97 -19.46 6.70
C GLU A 52 -2.45 -19.80 6.95
N GLY A 53 -3.28 -19.66 5.91
CA GLY A 53 -4.73 -19.91 5.97
C GLY A 53 -5.57 -18.73 6.45
N VAL A 54 -4.97 -17.53 6.60
CA VAL A 54 -5.68 -16.28 6.88
C VAL A 54 -5.66 -15.40 5.64
N SER A 55 -6.80 -15.26 4.97
CA SER A 55 -6.96 -14.31 3.87
C SER A 55 -7.14 -12.88 4.38
N GLN A 56 -6.86 -11.88 3.53
CA GLN A 56 -7.08 -10.45 3.82
C GLN A 56 -8.51 -10.19 4.35
N LYS A 57 -9.52 -10.74 3.68
CA LYS A 57 -10.93 -10.63 4.11
C LYS A 57 -11.15 -11.16 5.53
N LYS A 58 -10.46 -12.24 5.87
CA LYS A 58 -10.54 -12.86 7.19
C LYS A 58 -9.81 -12.04 8.25
N ALA A 59 -8.65 -11.49 7.94
CA ALA A 59 -7.90 -10.59 8.82
C ALA A 59 -8.71 -9.33 9.13
N ILE A 60 -9.31 -8.70 8.11
CA ILE A 60 -10.21 -7.54 8.28
C ILE A 60 -11.40 -7.89 9.16
N HIS A 61 -12.03 -9.07 8.95
CA HIS A 61 -13.14 -9.52 9.79
C HIS A 61 -12.72 -9.73 11.25
N ILE A 62 -11.53 -10.27 11.48
CA ILE A 62 -10.95 -10.43 12.83
C ILE A 62 -10.82 -9.07 13.50
N ILE A 63 -10.12 -8.14 12.86
CA ILE A 63 -9.86 -6.80 13.40
C ILE A 63 -11.18 -6.09 13.71
N ASN A 64 -12.12 -6.05 12.77
CA ASN A 64 -13.40 -5.40 12.95
C ASN A 64 -14.21 -6.01 14.09
N THR A 65 -14.17 -7.34 14.26
CA THR A 65 -14.87 -8.02 15.37
C THR A 65 -14.26 -7.62 16.71
N PHE A 66 -12.93 -7.52 16.83
CA PHE A 66 -12.28 -7.10 18.07
C PHE A 66 -12.49 -5.62 18.39
N LEU A 67 -12.55 -4.78 17.38
CA LEU A 67 -12.84 -3.35 17.56
C LEU A 67 -14.34 -3.09 17.85
N GLY A 68 -15.19 -4.12 17.79
CA GLY A 68 -16.62 -3.99 17.95
C GLY A 68 -17.30 -3.30 16.76
N ASN A 69 -16.64 -3.28 15.62
CA ASN A 69 -17.08 -2.63 14.39
C ASN A 69 -17.84 -3.65 13.52
N SER A 70 -19.13 -3.48 13.34
CA SER A 70 -19.95 -4.35 12.48
C SER A 70 -20.81 -3.51 11.55
N SER A 71 -20.40 -3.42 10.29
CA SER A 71 -21.22 -2.77 9.25
C SER A 71 -22.59 -3.43 9.09
N LYS A 72 -22.72 -4.73 9.36
CA LYS A 72 -23.98 -5.51 9.30
C LYS A 72 -25.00 -5.11 10.36
N GLU A 73 -24.56 -4.52 11.47
CA GLU A 73 -25.50 -3.97 12.47
C GLU A 73 -26.13 -2.67 12.00
N PHE A 74 -25.43 -1.91 11.16
CA PHE A 74 -25.87 -0.63 10.63
C PHE A 74 -26.57 -0.77 9.27
N LEU A 75 -25.98 -1.51 8.31
CA LEU A 75 -26.51 -1.73 6.98
C LEU A 75 -27.40 -2.98 6.98
N LYS A 76 -28.70 -2.81 6.81
CA LYS A 76 -29.68 -3.89 6.97
C LYS A 76 -30.17 -4.51 5.67
N THR A 77 -29.83 -3.92 4.52
CA THR A 77 -30.27 -4.39 3.22
C THR A 77 -29.08 -4.48 2.25
N ASP A 78 -29.18 -5.39 1.28
CA ASP A 78 -28.14 -5.56 0.24
C ASP A 78 -27.84 -4.24 -0.49
N GLN A 79 -28.86 -3.41 -0.70
CA GLN A 79 -28.73 -2.12 -1.38
C GLN A 79 -27.92 -1.12 -0.53
N SER A 80 -28.16 -1.05 0.78
CA SER A 80 -27.40 -0.19 1.67
C SER A 80 -25.93 -0.67 1.80
N GLU A 81 -25.70 -1.99 1.79
CA GLU A 81 -24.35 -2.58 1.76
C GLU A 81 -23.64 -2.26 0.43
N GLN A 82 -24.37 -2.31 -0.69
CA GLN A 82 -23.81 -1.95 -1.99
C GLN A 82 -23.36 -0.49 -2.05
N ILE A 83 -24.17 0.46 -1.55
CA ILE A 83 -23.79 1.89 -1.51
C ILE A 83 -22.53 2.09 -0.66
N TYR A 84 -22.45 1.42 0.49
CA TYR A 84 -21.26 1.45 1.32
C TYR A 84 -20.03 0.92 0.58
N ASN A 85 -20.15 -0.23 -0.08
CA ASN A 85 -19.06 -0.84 -0.83
C ASN A 85 -18.62 0.07 -2.00
N ASP A 86 -19.56 0.70 -2.71
CA ASP A 86 -19.27 1.66 -3.77
C ASP A 86 -18.49 2.88 -3.25
N ILE A 87 -18.79 3.37 -2.04
CA ILE A 87 -18.04 4.45 -1.39
C ILE A 87 -16.62 3.98 -1.08
N ILE A 88 -16.47 2.80 -0.46
CA ILE A 88 -15.16 2.24 -0.10
C ILE A 88 -14.31 1.99 -1.36
N GLU A 89 -14.87 1.42 -2.44
CA GLU A 89 -14.15 1.20 -3.70
C GLU A 89 -13.62 2.51 -4.31
N ARG A 90 -14.42 3.59 -4.21
CA ARG A 90 -13.98 4.90 -4.70
C ARG A 90 -12.80 5.45 -3.89
N ILE A 91 -12.81 5.28 -2.58
CA ILE A 91 -11.68 5.69 -1.73
C ILE A 91 -10.45 4.85 -2.05
N LEU A 92 -10.60 3.53 -2.22
CA LEU A 92 -9.52 2.60 -2.61
C LEU A 92 -8.84 3.01 -3.92
N GLY A 93 -9.58 3.63 -4.85
CA GLY A 93 -9.01 4.16 -6.09
C GLY A 93 -7.95 5.26 -5.90
N PHE A 94 -7.84 5.84 -4.71
CA PHE A 94 -6.83 6.84 -4.35
C PHE A 94 -5.70 6.28 -3.49
N ALA A 95 -5.83 5.06 -2.97
CA ALA A 95 -4.80 4.42 -2.16
C ALA A 95 -3.57 4.07 -3.00
N ASN A 96 -2.39 4.22 -2.42
CA ASN A 96 -1.13 3.98 -3.13
C ASN A 96 -0.35 2.81 -2.52
N THR A 97 -0.52 2.55 -1.23
CA THR A 97 0.15 1.46 -0.51
C THR A 97 -0.85 0.43 -0.01
N LYS A 98 -0.38 -0.80 0.19
CA LYS A 98 -1.18 -1.88 0.77
C LYS A 98 -1.69 -1.55 2.18
N TYR A 99 -0.89 -0.81 2.93
CA TYR A 99 -1.26 -0.35 4.26
C TYR A 99 -2.49 0.57 4.21
N SER A 100 -2.51 1.56 3.31
CA SER A 100 -3.64 2.46 3.12
C SER A 100 -4.89 1.72 2.66
N GLU A 101 -4.78 0.81 1.67
CA GLU A 101 -5.89 -0.05 1.25
C GLU A 101 -6.50 -0.82 2.43
N ASN A 102 -5.65 -1.46 3.24
CA ASN A 102 -6.11 -2.23 4.39
C ASN A 102 -6.84 -1.37 5.42
N ARG A 103 -6.36 -0.16 5.69
CA ARG A 103 -7.02 0.77 6.61
C ARG A 103 -8.36 1.26 6.09
N ILE A 104 -8.48 1.53 4.80
CA ILE A 104 -9.76 1.91 4.17
C ILE A 104 -10.77 0.77 4.28
N LEU A 105 -10.36 -0.48 4.04
CA LEU A 105 -11.23 -1.65 4.18
C LEU A 105 -11.70 -1.91 5.62
N LEU A 106 -11.03 -1.32 6.61
CA LEU A 106 -11.41 -1.37 8.02
C LEU A 106 -12.36 -0.24 8.44
N MET A 107 -12.65 0.73 7.57
CA MET A 107 -13.62 1.78 7.88
C MET A 107 -14.99 1.17 8.14
N SER A 108 -15.65 1.63 9.19
CA SER A 108 -16.93 1.09 9.63
C SER A 108 -17.78 2.18 10.28
N PRO A 109 -19.10 2.04 10.28
CA PRO A 109 -19.99 3.01 10.88
C PRO A 109 -19.73 3.20 12.39
N LEU A 110 -19.68 4.45 12.82
CA LEU A 110 -19.44 4.87 14.19
C LEU A 110 -20.76 5.33 14.82
N LYS A 111 -20.87 5.12 16.14
CA LYS A 111 -22.03 5.58 16.93
C LYS A 111 -21.71 6.80 17.81
N ASN A 112 -20.43 7.09 17.99
CA ASN A 112 -19.99 8.19 18.85
C ASN A 112 -19.83 9.47 18.03
N GLU A 113 -20.63 10.47 18.33
CA GLU A 113 -20.61 11.79 17.67
C GLU A 113 -19.22 12.43 17.63
N LYS A 114 -18.53 12.42 18.79
CA LYS A 114 -17.19 13.01 18.87
C LYS A 114 -16.20 12.29 17.94
N ALA A 115 -16.23 10.96 17.92
CA ALA A 115 -15.33 10.18 17.04
C ALA A 115 -15.64 10.43 15.56
N ILE A 116 -16.91 10.63 15.21
CA ILE A 116 -17.32 10.99 13.84
C ILE A 116 -16.74 12.35 13.46
N MET A 117 -16.91 13.35 14.33
CA MET A 117 -16.42 14.71 14.05
C MET A 117 -14.91 14.77 14.02
N ASP A 118 -14.21 14.11 14.96
CA ASP A 118 -12.74 14.03 14.97
C ASP A 118 -12.21 13.42 13.65
N ASN A 119 -12.88 12.41 13.11
CA ASN A 119 -12.52 11.81 11.81
C ASN A 119 -12.80 12.76 10.62
N ILE A 120 -13.94 13.43 10.64
CA ILE A 120 -14.28 14.41 9.59
C ILE A 120 -13.27 15.57 9.59
N ASP A 121 -12.92 16.10 10.75
CA ASP A 121 -11.90 17.16 10.88
C ASP A 121 -10.56 16.68 10.36
N PHE A 122 -10.13 15.45 10.70
CA PHE A 122 -8.92 14.84 10.16
C PHE A 122 -8.92 14.77 8.62
N VAL A 123 -10.05 14.34 8.00
CA VAL A 123 -10.16 14.28 6.53
C VAL A 123 -10.17 15.69 5.91
N MET A 124 -10.75 16.67 6.58
CA MET A 124 -10.76 18.06 6.09
C MET A 124 -9.38 18.71 6.18
N GLU A 125 -8.60 18.43 7.24
CA GLU A 125 -7.20 18.85 7.35
C GLU A 125 -6.37 18.18 6.24
N ALA A 126 -6.57 16.89 6.00
CA ALA A 126 -5.93 16.17 4.92
C ALA A 126 -6.30 16.76 3.53
N LYS A 127 -7.58 17.11 3.29
CA LYS A 127 -8.03 17.79 2.04
C LYS A 127 -7.28 19.11 1.83
N TYR A 128 -7.09 19.87 2.89
CA TYR A 128 -6.33 21.13 2.82
C TYR A 128 -4.85 20.87 2.54
N SER A 129 -4.23 19.92 3.24
CA SER A 129 -2.81 19.57 3.08
C SER A 129 -2.50 19.13 1.67
N VAL A 130 -3.30 18.23 1.08
CA VAL A 130 -3.07 17.72 -0.29
C VAL A 130 -3.22 18.82 -1.35
N SER A 131 -4.01 19.86 -1.12
CA SER A 131 -4.14 20.98 -2.05
C SER A 131 -2.85 21.79 -2.25
N GLN A 132 -1.89 21.65 -1.34
CA GLN A 132 -0.58 22.34 -1.35
C GLN A 132 0.57 21.45 -1.83
N LEU A 133 0.31 20.16 -2.10
CA LEU A 133 1.35 19.16 -2.40
C LEU A 133 1.41 18.83 -3.90
N PRO A 134 2.57 18.40 -4.41
CA PRO A 134 2.73 17.90 -5.78
C PRO A 134 2.17 16.46 -5.88
N LEU A 135 0.84 16.33 -6.09
CA LEU A 135 0.09 15.08 -5.95
C LEU A 135 0.65 13.93 -6.79
N GLU A 136 0.96 14.17 -8.07
CA GLU A 136 1.40 13.10 -8.98
C GLU A 136 2.81 12.59 -8.66
N GLU A 137 3.68 13.46 -8.17
CA GLU A 137 5.02 13.09 -7.73
C GLU A 137 4.94 12.20 -6.48
N ILE A 138 4.16 12.62 -5.48
CA ILE A 138 3.95 11.86 -4.23
C ILE A 138 3.31 10.50 -4.53
N LYS A 139 2.26 10.42 -5.35
CA LYS A 139 1.64 9.16 -5.76
C LYS A 139 2.63 8.20 -6.41
N THR A 140 3.50 8.74 -7.28
CA THR A 140 4.52 7.93 -7.98
C THR A 140 5.53 7.33 -7.00
N LEU A 141 5.91 8.07 -5.97
CA LEU A 141 6.82 7.61 -4.93
C LEU A 141 6.14 6.63 -3.97
N LEU A 142 4.92 6.93 -3.51
CA LEU A 142 4.14 6.07 -2.62
C LEU A 142 3.88 4.68 -3.20
N LYS A 143 3.58 4.58 -4.50
CA LYS A 143 3.39 3.30 -5.20
C LYS A 143 4.65 2.41 -5.25
N LYS A 144 5.81 2.95 -4.90
CA LYS A 144 7.08 2.22 -4.82
C LYS A 144 7.43 1.83 -3.37
N ILE A 145 6.58 2.17 -2.41
CA ILE A 145 6.76 1.80 -1.01
C ILE A 145 6.00 0.50 -0.77
N ASP A 146 6.75 -0.59 -0.76
CA ASP A 146 6.27 -1.90 -0.37
C ASP A 146 6.51 -2.17 1.12
N SER A 147 5.99 -3.27 1.63
CA SER A 147 6.30 -3.75 2.98
C SER A 147 7.78 -4.10 3.08
N LEU A 148 8.40 -3.75 4.22
CA LEU A 148 9.77 -4.17 4.50
C LEU A 148 9.89 -5.68 4.53
N GLU A 149 10.93 -6.20 3.88
CA GLU A 149 11.21 -7.62 3.78
C GLU A 149 12.41 -8.01 4.65
N GLU A 150 12.27 -9.12 5.38
CA GLU A 150 13.41 -9.77 6.02
C GLU A 150 14.14 -10.60 4.96
N PRO A 151 15.44 -10.39 4.75
CA PRO A 151 16.20 -11.18 3.79
C PRO A 151 16.43 -12.59 4.32
N ASN A 152 16.40 -13.56 3.42
CA ASN A 152 16.89 -14.90 3.73
C ASN A 152 18.42 -14.90 3.67
N PRO A 153 19.10 -15.65 4.55
CA PRO A 153 20.53 -15.85 4.45
C PRO A 153 20.93 -16.37 3.06
N THR A 154 21.96 -15.76 2.47
CA THR A 154 22.55 -16.27 1.23
C THR A 154 23.79 -17.06 1.61
N TYR A 155 23.76 -18.38 1.32
CA TYR A 155 24.88 -19.26 1.63
C TYR A 155 25.97 -19.13 0.58
N ASP A 156 27.20 -18.84 1.03
CA ASP A 156 28.38 -18.72 0.18
C ASP A 156 29.42 -19.76 0.61
N PRO A 157 29.63 -20.84 -0.17
CA PRO A 157 30.61 -21.88 0.16
C PRO A 157 32.05 -21.48 -0.11
N SER A 158 32.31 -20.38 -0.81
CA SER A 158 33.67 -19.89 -1.07
C SER A 158 34.29 -19.17 0.13
N ASN A 159 33.48 -18.76 1.09
CA ASN A 159 33.89 -18.17 2.35
C ASN A 159 33.75 -19.18 3.49
N ALA A 160 34.53 -19.02 4.56
CA ALA A 160 34.44 -19.87 5.77
C ALA A 160 34.62 -19.08 7.06
N ILE A 161 34.05 -19.60 8.15
CA ILE A 161 34.34 -19.16 9.51
C ILE A 161 35.16 -20.26 10.16
N LEU A 162 36.39 -19.94 10.55
CA LEU A 162 37.32 -20.85 11.22
C LEU A 162 37.30 -20.57 12.72
N VAL A 163 37.19 -21.63 13.53
CA VAL A 163 37.18 -21.55 14.99
C VAL A 163 38.26 -22.45 15.60
N GLU A 164 38.73 -22.09 16.81
CA GLU A 164 39.75 -22.85 17.53
C GLU A 164 39.19 -24.05 18.28
N THR A 165 37.96 -23.92 18.82
CA THR A 165 37.39 -24.91 19.72
C THR A 165 36.05 -25.45 19.23
N GLN A 166 35.69 -26.67 19.65
CA GLN A 166 34.39 -27.26 19.41
C GLN A 166 33.28 -26.50 20.15
N GLU A 167 33.59 -25.80 21.24
CA GLU A 167 32.61 -24.97 21.95
C GLU A 167 32.23 -23.75 21.12
N ASP A 168 33.20 -23.02 20.57
CA ASP A 168 32.97 -21.90 19.64
C ASP A 168 32.21 -22.37 18.40
N TYR A 169 32.52 -23.56 17.84
CA TYR A 169 31.81 -24.17 16.74
C TYR A 169 30.31 -24.32 17.07
N HIS A 170 29.96 -24.97 18.17
CA HIS A 170 28.59 -25.17 18.58
C HIS A 170 27.87 -23.85 18.82
N GLN A 171 28.52 -22.87 19.43
CA GLN A 171 27.96 -21.55 19.66
C GLN A 171 27.57 -20.84 18.33
N LEU A 172 28.44 -20.90 17.32
CA LEU A 172 28.16 -20.29 16.02
C LEU A 172 27.02 -21.00 15.27
N ILE A 173 26.90 -22.32 15.39
CA ILE A 173 25.79 -23.09 14.84
C ILE A 173 24.46 -22.69 15.52
N GLU A 174 24.43 -22.60 16.85
CA GLU A 174 23.26 -22.13 17.60
C GLU A 174 22.89 -20.68 17.25
N MET A 175 23.86 -19.85 16.94
CA MET A 175 23.65 -18.50 16.44
C MET A 175 23.10 -18.46 15.00
N GLY A 176 23.13 -19.57 14.26
CA GLY A 176 22.66 -19.69 12.89
C GLY A 176 23.64 -19.16 11.83
N LEU A 177 24.92 -18.98 12.16
CA LEU A 177 25.91 -18.42 11.23
C LEU A 177 26.28 -19.38 10.10
N ASN A 178 26.11 -20.68 10.31
CA ASN A 178 26.26 -21.72 9.30
C ASN A 178 25.25 -21.60 8.12
N SER A 179 24.26 -20.73 8.22
CA SER A 179 23.36 -20.42 7.11
C SER A 179 23.97 -19.45 6.09
N TYR A 180 25.09 -18.82 6.39
CA TYR A 180 25.79 -17.87 5.53
C TYR A 180 27.03 -18.48 4.85
N CYS A 181 27.81 -19.29 5.58
CA CYS A 181 28.99 -19.97 5.03
C CYS A 181 29.34 -21.18 5.93
N PRO A 182 30.25 -22.07 5.48
CA PRO A 182 30.76 -23.16 6.30
C PRO A 182 31.41 -22.64 7.59
N VAL A 183 31.13 -23.31 8.71
CA VAL A 183 31.85 -23.13 9.97
C VAL A 183 32.73 -24.36 10.12
N ILE A 184 34.03 -24.17 10.28
CA ILE A 184 35.04 -25.25 10.33
C ILE A 184 35.97 -25.08 11.54
N THR A 185 36.50 -26.18 12.05
CA THR A 185 37.53 -26.17 13.09
C THR A 185 38.93 -26.24 12.48
N GLY A 186 39.96 -25.88 13.25
CA GLY A 186 41.34 -25.94 12.78
C GLY A 186 41.79 -27.30 12.26
N ASP A 187 41.25 -28.39 12.83
CA ASP A 187 41.54 -29.76 12.41
C ASP A 187 40.89 -30.14 11.06
N GLU A 188 39.85 -29.43 10.66
CA GLU A 188 39.11 -29.65 9.39
C GLU A 188 39.69 -28.82 8.23
N LEU A 189 40.51 -27.82 8.51
CA LEU A 189 41.14 -26.97 7.53
C LEU A 189 42.37 -27.65 6.91
N GLU A 190 42.21 -28.28 5.73
CA GLU A 190 43.36 -28.90 5.02
C GLU A 190 44.25 -27.84 4.37
N ASN A 191 43.63 -26.87 3.65
CA ASN A 191 44.36 -25.78 2.99
C ASN A 191 43.53 -24.48 3.04
N PRO A 192 44.06 -23.36 3.62
CA PRO A 192 43.36 -22.06 3.58
C PRO A 192 43.08 -21.53 2.18
N GLU A 193 43.81 -21.94 1.15
CA GLU A 193 43.62 -21.53 -0.23
C GLU A 193 42.36 -22.18 -0.89
N ASP A 194 41.73 -23.15 -0.23
CA ASP A 194 40.47 -23.74 -0.70
C ASP A 194 39.28 -22.76 -0.57
N PHE A 195 39.45 -21.69 0.21
CA PHE A 195 38.49 -20.64 0.41
C PHE A 195 39.00 -19.30 -0.14
N GLU A 196 38.10 -18.51 -0.72
CA GLU A 196 38.42 -17.15 -1.18
C GLU A 196 38.68 -16.22 -0.01
N PHE A 197 37.93 -16.39 1.10
CA PHE A 197 38.06 -15.59 2.31
C PHE A 197 37.67 -16.36 3.55
N ILE A 198 38.44 -16.19 4.62
CA ILE A 198 38.24 -16.85 5.92
C ILE A 198 38.11 -15.80 7.01
N VAL A 199 37.08 -15.92 7.85
CA VAL A 199 36.97 -15.18 9.11
C VAL A 199 37.45 -16.11 10.23
N TYR A 200 38.63 -15.85 10.74
CA TYR A 200 39.20 -16.63 11.86
C TYR A 200 38.77 -16.05 13.20
N LEU A 201 37.97 -16.82 13.92
CA LEU A 201 37.51 -16.49 15.26
C LEU A 201 38.52 -17.04 16.29
N TYR A 202 39.34 -16.15 16.83
CA TYR A 202 40.35 -16.55 17.79
C TYR A 202 39.91 -16.32 19.25
N SER A 203 40.22 -17.25 20.10
CA SER A 203 40.13 -17.15 21.57
C SER A 203 41.52 -17.00 22.19
N GLU A 204 42.45 -17.86 21.81
CA GLU A 204 43.83 -17.86 22.29
C GLU A 204 44.87 -17.56 21.19
N GLY A 205 44.48 -17.60 19.92
CA GLY A 205 45.35 -17.35 18.78
C GLY A 205 46.32 -18.51 18.50
N LEU A 206 45.81 -19.73 18.58
CA LEU A 206 46.63 -20.96 18.50
C LEU A 206 47.04 -21.31 17.07
N ILE A 207 46.38 -20.74 16.04
CA ILE A 207 46.60 -21.07 14.63
C ILE A 207 47.40 -19.96 13.97
N GLU A 208 48.57 -20.27 13.43
CA GLU A 208 49.38 -19.35 12.62
C GLU A 208 49.14 -19.63 11.14
N PHE A 209 49.00 -18.58 10.36
CA PHE A 209 48.73 -18.65 8.92
C PHE A 209 49.79 -17.90 8.11
N GLU A 210 50.23 -18.52 7.03
CA GLU A 210 51.01 -17.84 5.97
C GLU A 210 50.15 -17.15 4.91
N SER A 211 48.84 -17.49 4.88
CA SER A 211 47.87 -16.98 3.89
C SER A 211 47.38 -15.57 4.25
N GLN A 212 47.14 -14.74 3.21
CA GLN A 212 46.73 -13.35 3.36
C GLN A 212 45.22 -13.13 3.24
N ASN A 213 44.41 -14.19 3.00
CA ASN A 213 42.96 -14.11 2.80
C ASN A 213 42.16 -14.32 4.11
N ILE A 214 42.76 -14.04 5.26
CA ILE A 214 42.20 -14.32 6.59
C ILE A 214 42.01 -13.03 7.38
N ALA A 215 40.77 -12.76 7.81
CA ALA A 215 40.48 -11.70 8.78
C ALA A 215 40.39 -12.30 10.19
N MET A 216 41.09 -11.70 11.14
CA MET A 216 41.10 -12.14 12.53
C MET A 216 40.05 -11.39 13.35
N VAL A 217 39.14 -12.10 13.99
CA VAL A 217 38.08 -11.58 14.84
C VAL A 217 38.11 -12.26 16.19
N ASN A 218 37.92 -11.51 17.29
CA ASN A 218 37.89 -12.10 18.63
C ASN A 218 36.56 -12.88 18.84
N ASN A 219 36.60 -14.01 19.57
CA ASN A 219 35.43 -14.84 19.82
C ASN A 219 34.30 -14.15 20.64
N SER A 220 34.60 -13.02 21.30
CA SER A 220 33.61 -12.20 22.00
C SER A 220 32.91 -11.19 21.09
N ALA A 221 33.18 -11.20 19.77
CA ALA A 221 32.60 -10.29 18.81
C ALA A 221 31.10 -10.51 18.61
N GLU A 222 30.37 -9.44 18.25
CA GLU A 222 28.97 -9.52 17.92
C GLU A 222 28.75 -10.23 16.56
N LYS A 223 27.61 -10.86 16.36
CA LYS A 223 27.31 -11.62 15.13
C LYS A 223 27.61 -10.86 13.83
N TYR A 224 27.31 -9.55 13.78
CA TYR A 224 27.55 -8.71 12.61
C TYR A 224 29.05 -8.37 12.42
N GLU A 225 29.87 -8.55 13.41
CA GLU A 225 31.33 -8.40 13.29
C GLU A 225 31.96 -9.66 12.68
N ILE A 226 31.28 -10.80 12.75
CA ILE A 226 31.69 -12.08 12.14
C ILE A 226 31.11 -12.20 10.74
N VAL A 227 29.79 -11.91 10.59
CA VAL A 227 29.05 -11.93 9.32
C VAL A 227 28.27 -10.63 9.19
N PRO A 228 28.86 -9.59 8.56
CA PRO A 228 28.21 -8.29 8.40
C PRO A 228 26.89 -8.34 7.63
N GLU A 229 26.72 -9.32 6.75
CA GLU A 229 25.54 -9.56 5.92
C GLU A 229 24.27 -9.76 6.74
N ILE A 230 24.36 -10.20 8.00
CA ILE A 230 23.23 -10.30 8.94
C ILE A 230 22.49 -8.97 9.08
N VAL A 231 23.23 -7.86 9.07
CA VAL A 231 22.67 -6.51 9.15
C VAL A 231 22.52 -5.90 7.76
N LEU A 232 23.57 -5.96 6.94
CA LEU A 232 23.63 -5.25 5.67
C LEU A 232 22.59 -5.74 4.66
N SER A 233 22.29 -7.03 4.62
CA SER A 233 21.32 -7.61 3.70
C SER A 233 19.92 -7.02 3.86
N TYR A 234 19.50 -6.70 5.10
CA TYR A 234 18.21 -6.05 5.37
C TYR A 234 18.13 -4.67 4.71
N PHE A 235 19.15 -3.84 4.87
CA PHE A 235 19.16 -2.49 4.31
C PHE A 235 19.32 -2.50 2.78
N LYS A 236 20.16 -3.40 2.24
CA LYS A 236 20.32 -3.58 0.79
C LYS A 236 19.02 -4.04 0.15
N LYS A 237 18.32 -5.02 0.76
CA LYS A 237 17.03 -5.53 0.27
C LYS A 237 15.96 -4.46 0.23
N ASN A 238 15.91 -3.59 1.24
CA ASN A 238 14.93 -2.55 1.41
C ASN A 238 15.38 -1.16 0.89
N TYR A 239 16.51 -1.09 0.19
CA TYR A 239 17.11 0.17 -0.26
C TYR A 239 16.11 1.09 -0.98
N HIS A 240 15.36 0.55 -1.94
CA HIS A 240 14.40 1.34 -2.73
C HIS A 240 13.25 1.90 -1.88
N VAL A 241 12.78 1.15 -0.89
CA VAL A 241 11.75 1.61 0.04
C VAL A 241 12.29 2.76 0.90
N ILE A 242 13.52 2.61 1.44
CA ILE A 242 14.20 3.62 2.24
C ILE A 242 14.43 4.90 1.42
N GLU A 243 14.94 4.77 0.18
CA GLU A 243 15.20 5.89 -0.71
C GLU A 243 13.93 6.67 -1.08
N ASN A 244 12.85 5.97 -1.46
CA ASN A 244 11.59 6.62 -1.79
C ASN A 244 10.95 7.29 -0.56
N THR A 245 11.06 6.66 0.61
CA THR A 245 10.61 7.25 1.88
C THR A 245 11.36 8.56 2.17
N LEU A 246 12.69 8.58 2.00
CA LEU A 246 13.49 9.79 2.17
C LEU A 246 13.05 10.91 1.22
N LYS A 247 12.80 10.59 -0.06
CA LYS A 247 12.31 11.56 -1.06
C LYS A 247 10.97 12.17 -0.65
N ILE A 248 10.02 11.34 -0.18
CA ILE A 248 8.71 11.83 0.28
C ILE A 248 8.88 12.73 1.52
N LYS A 249 9.70 12.32 2.49
CA LYS A 249 9.97 13.16 3.68
C LYS A 249 10.61 14.49 3.29
N GLY A 250 11.47 14.51 2.28
CA GLY A 250 12.04 15.74 1.70
C GLY A 250 10.96 16.66 1.12
N ILE A 251 10.01 16.14 0.33
CA ILE A 251 8.88 16.91 -0.21
C ILE A 251 8.00 17.47 0.91
N LEU A 252 7.79 16.69 1.97
CA LEU A 252 7.00 17.10 3.14
C LEU A 252 7.74 18.03 4.10
N GLY A 253 9.02 18.32 3.87
CA GLY A 253 9.86 19.13 4.76
C GLY A 253 10.11 18.48 6.14
N ARG A 254 9.98 17.15 6.25
CA ARG A 254 10.18 16.40 7.48
C ARG A 254 11.64 16.00 7.65
N LYS A 255 12.16 16.04 8.88
CA LYS A 255 13.51 15.53 9.19
C LYS A 255 13.54 14.02 9.05
N SER A 256 14.69 13.49 8.61
CA SER A 256 14.89 12.06 8.41
C SER A 256 16.35 11.67 8.67
N LEU A 257 16.56 10.49 9.27
CA LEU A 257 17.88 9.85 9.42
C LEU A 257 18.14 8.85 8.30
N LEU A 258 17.19 8.63 7.39
CA LEU A 258 17.33 7.69 6.27
C LEU A 258 18.43 8.11 5.29
N GLY A 259 18.78 9.41 5.24
CA GLY A 259 19.91 9.92 4.44
C GLY A 259 21.23 9.28 4.85
N ASP A 260 21.51 9.24 6.15
CA ASP A 260 22.73 8.62 6.69
C ASP A 260 22.77 7.12 6.36
N VAL A 261 21.62 6.44 6.41
CA VAL A 261 21.52 5.01 6.04
C VAL A 261 21.87 4.80 4.58
N ILE A 262 21.31 5.62 3.69
CA ILE A 262 21.58 5.55 2.24
C ILE A 262 23.05 5.83 1.94
N ASP A 263 23.64 6.83 2.57
CA ASP A 263 25.05 7.19 2.37
C ASP A 263 25.98 6.05 2.80
N ILE A 264 25.66 5.38 3.93
CA ILE A 264 26.41 4.21 4.38
C ILE A 264 26.32 3.08 3.35
N ILE A 265 25.12 2.76 2.85
CA ILE A 265 24.92 1.68 1.87
C ILE A 265 25.66 1.98 0.58
N ASN A 266 25.53 3.21 0.06
CA ASN A 266 26.20 3.62 -1.18
C ASN A 266 27.73 3.57 -1.05
N SER A 267 28.28 3.82 0.14
CA SER A 267 29.71 3.68 0.41
C SER A 267 30.24 2.25 0.31
N LEU A 268 29.35 1.25 0.33
CA LEU A 268 29.69 -0.18 0.22
C LEU A 268 29.83 -0.64 -1.24
N GLU A 269 29.30 0.11 -2.21
CA GLU A 269 29.51 -0.19 -3.63
C GLU A 269 30.99 -0.04 -3.97
N ALA A 270 31.68 -1.16 -4.07
CA ALA A 270 33.10 -1.20 -4.31
C ALA A 270 33.43 -0.80 -5.75
N GLN A 271 34.49 -0.03 -5.93
CA GLN A 271 35.19 0.04 -7.21
C GLN A 271 35.81 -1.35 -7.46
N ASP A 272 35.18 -2.13 -8.33
CA ASP A 272 35.76 -3.37 -8.81
C ASP A 272 37.04 -3.03 -9.59
N LEU A 273 38.17 -3.57 -9.13
CA LEU A 273 39.35 -3.62 -9.98
C LEU A 273 38.99 -4.56 -11.14
N ASP A 274 38.98 -4.03 -12.33
CA ASP A 274 38.74 -4.78 -13.56
C ASP A 274 39.95 -5.70 -13.77
N GLU A 275 39.78 -7.00 -13.57
CA GLU A 275 40.84 -8.01 -13.76
C GLU A 275 41.41 -7.97 -15.17
N THR A 276 40.62 -7.59 -16.15
CA THR A 276 41.03 -7.44 -17.56
C THR A 276 42.04 -6.31 -17.74
N ILE A 277 41.94 -5.24 -16.97
CA ILE A 277 42.90 -4.10 -17.03
C ILE A 277 44.29 -4.56 -16.57
N PHE A 278 44.39 -5.49 -15.62
CA PHE A 278 45.65 -5.98 -15.10
C PHE A 278 46.43 -6.77 -16.16
N GLU A 279 45.80 -7.74 -16.81
CA GLU A 279 46.38 -8.58 -17.87
C GLU A 279 46.70 -7.73 -19.12
N GLU A 280 45.80 -6.92 -19.58
CA GLU A 280 46.00 -6.03 -20.70
C GLU A 280 47.16 -5.04 -20.49
N THR A 281 47.36 -4.57 -19.24
CA THR A 281 48.45 -3.67 -18.89
C THR A 281 49.79 -4.38 -18.95
N VAL A 282 49.91 -5.60 -18.40
CA VAL A 282 51.15 -6.39 -18.44
C VAL A 282 51.50 -6.76 -19.88
N ASP A 283 50.54 -7.21 -20.69
CA ASP A 283 50.75 -7.53 -22.09
C ASP A 283 51.14 -6.32 -22.92
N SER A 284 50.54 -5.15 -22.69
CA SER A 284 50.89 -3.90 -23.36
C SER A 284 52.32 -3.46 -23.02
N ALA A 285 52.70 -3.54 -21.74
CA ALA A 285 54.04 -3.18 -21.28
C ALA A 285 55.09 -4.13 -21.85
N LYS A 286 54.83 -5.46 -21.90
CA LYS A 286 55.68 -6.44 -22.54
C LYS A 286 55.92 -6.13 -24.02
N ASN A 287 54.83 -5.90 -24.77
CA ASN A 287 54.93 -5.66 -26.21
C ASN A 287 55.75 -4.40 -26.53
N LYS A 288 55.58 -3.34 -25.71
CA LYS A 288 56.38 -2.11 -25.84
C LYS A 288 57.85 -2.36 -25.49
N ALA A 289 58.12 -3.11 -24.44
CA ALA A 289 59.45 -3.46 -24.02
C ALA A 289 60.18 -4.31 -25.09
N ASP A 290 59.51 -5.33 -25.65
CA ASP A 290 60.06 -6.16 -26.74
C ASP A 290 60.40 -5.31 -27.97
N LEU A 291 59.59 -4.32 -28.32
CA LEU A 291 59.84 -3.43 -29.44
C LEU A 291 61.06 -2.55 -29.17
N LYS A 292 61.19 -1.97 -27.98
CA LYS A 292 62.36 -1.17 -27.56
C LYS A 292 63.63 -2.01 -27.49
N LEU A 293 63.56 -3.23 -26.94
CA LEU A 293 64.70 -4.15 -26.93
C LEU A 293 65.16 -4.50 -28.34
N LYS A 294 64.23 -4.78 -29.26
CA LYS A 294 64.54 -5.05 -30.65
C LYS A 294 65.28 -3.89 -31.32
N GLU A 295 64.73 -2.69 -31.22
CA GLU A 295 65.33 -1.49 -31.79
C GLU A 295 66.72 -1.16 -31.19
N ALA A 296 66.92 -1.42 -29.90
CA ALA A 296 68.16 -1.17 -29.23
C ALA A 296 69.23 -2.23 -29.58
N ILE A 297 68.84 -3.51 -29.69
CA ILE A 297 69.75 -4.61 -30.06
C ILE A 297 70.20 -4.44 -31.53
N GLU A 298 69.32 -4.03 -32.44
CA GLU A 298 69.67 -3.78 -33.85
C GLU A 298 70.68 -2.67 -34.04
N LYS A 299 70.80 -1.76 -33.07
CA LYS A 299 71.76 -0.60 -33.12
C LYS A 299 73.08 -0.87 -32.40
N ILE A 300 73.27 -2.05 -31.83
CA ILE A 300 74.55 -2.34 -31.09
C ILE A 300 75.60 -2.92 -32.02
N ASP A 301 76.76 -2.27 -32.04
CA ASP A 301 77.98 -2.82 -32.63
C ASP A 301 78.70 -3.66 -31.58
N LEU A 302 78.68 -4.98 -31.74
CA LEU A 302 79.35 -5.96 -30.87
C LEU A 302 80.74 -6.24 -31.35
N LYS A 303 81.70 -6.19 -30.43
CA LYS A 303 83.09 -6.62 -30.71
C LYS A 303 83.22 -8.15 -30.66
N GLY A 304 84.24 -8.73 -31.29
CA GLY A 304 84.40 -10.21 -31.39
C GLY A 304 84.32 -10.97 -30.10
N ASP A 305 84.82 -10.42 -28.97
CA ASP A 305 84.75 -11.03 -27.66
C ASP A 305 83.34 -11.02 -27.12
N GLU A 306 82.56 -9.99 -27.38
CA GLU A 306 81.14 -9.86 -26.98
C GLU A 306 80.21 -10.82 -27.81
N VAL A 307 80.63 -11.15 -29.03
CA VAL A 307 79.96 -12.16 -29.86
C VAL A 307 80.23 -13.60 -29.33
N LEU A 308 81.44 -13.84 -28.79
CA LEU A 308 81.80 -15.12 -28.16
C LEU A 308 81.03 -15.32 -26.84
N ASP A 309 80.82 -14.26 -26.07
CA ASP A 309 80.00 -14.32 -24.86
C ASP A 309 78.56 -14.69 -25.17
N LEU A 310 77.98 -14.14 -26.25
CA LEU A 310 76.62 -14.50 -26.72
C LEU A 310 76.55 -15.95 -27.16
N LEU A 311 77.56 -16.49 -27.82
CA LEU A 311 77.63 -17.89 -28.25
C LEU A 311 77.78 -18.89 -27.07
N ASN A 312 78.31 -18.44 -25.94
CA ASN A 312 78.50 -19.20 -24.72
C ASN A 312 77.35 -19.04 -23.71
N GLU A 313 76.15 -18.63 -24.21
CA GLU A 313 74.95 -18.36 -23.40
C GLU A 313 75.13 -17.24 -22.32
N GLY A 314 76.20 -16.42 -22.44
CA GLY A 314 76.37 -15.23 -21.60
C GLY A 314 75.81 -13.96 -22.30
N MET A 315 75.14 -13.09 -21.54
CA MET A 315 74.64 -11.80 -22.05
C MET A 315 75.76 -10.75 -21.93
N PRO A 316 76.22 -10.10 -23.06
CA PRO A 316 77.21 -9.04 -22.98
C PRO A 316 76.75 -7.87 -22.09
N LYS A 317 77.65 -7.32 -21.27
CA LYS A 317 77.35 -6.25 -20.32
C LYS A 317 76.60 -5.05 -20.93
N LYS A 318 76.83 -4.76 -22.22
CA LYS A 318 76.14 -3.68 -22.93
C LYS A 318 74.66 -4.00 -23.17
N ILE A 319 74.38 -5.25 -23.56
CA ILE A 319 73.01 -5.71 -23.79
C ILE A 319 72.28 -5.83 -22.46
N GLN A 320 72.96 -6.35 -21.44
CA GLN A 320 72.40 -6.47 -20.06
C GLN A 320 71.95 -5.11 -19.50
N LYS A 321 72.77 -4.04 -19.69
CA LYS A 321 72.42 -2.71 -19.23
C LYS A 321 71.15 -2.15 -19.91
N ILE A 322 71.02 -2.36 -21.23
CA ILE A 322 69.81 -1.95 -21.99
C ILE A 322 68.58 -2.76 -21.54
N PHE A 323 68.78 -4.04 -21.32
CA PHE A 323 67.73 -4.91 -20.82
C PHE A 323 67.20 -4.42 -19.47
N ASP A 324 68.11 -4.11 -18.53
CA ASP A 324 67.78 -3.60 -17.21
C ASP A 324 67.02 -2.26 -17.29
N GLU A 325 67.47 -1.35 -18.14
CA GLU A 325 66.81 -0.03 -18.36
C GLU A 325 65.37 -0.20 -18.93
N VAL A 326 65.19 -1.06 -19.94
CA VAL A 326 63.87 -1.32 -20.55
C VAL A 326 62.94 -2.08 -19.60
N LEU A 327 63.47 -3.00 -18.80
CA LEU A 327 62.68 -3.70 -17.77
C LEU A 327 62.17 -2.76 -16.69
N ILE A 328 63.02 -1.86 -16.18
CA ILE A 328 62.67 -0.85 -15.19
C ILE A 328 61.54 0.04 -15.74
N GLU A 329 61.63 0.44 -17.00
CA GLU A 329 60.57 1.24 -17.65
C GLU A 329 59.25 0.44 -17.74
N ALA A 330 59.29 -0.83 -18.15
CA ALA A 330 58.11 -1.69 -18.26
C ALA A 330 57.46 -1.95 -16.90
N GLN A 331 58.30 -2.21 -15.86
CA GLN A 331 57.81 -2.37 -14.48
C GLN A 331 57.18 -1.09 -13.94
N ASN A 332 57.76 0.09 -14.26
CA ASN A 332 57.19 1.38 -13.87
C ASN A 332 55.85 1.64 -14.58
N GLU A 333 55.72 1.28 -15.88
CA GLU A 333 54.43 1.40 -16.58
C GLU A 333 53.33 0.50 -15.95
N VAL A 334 53.68 -0.75 -15.59
CA VAL A 334 52.78 -1.65 -14.91
C VAL A 334 52.39 -1.06 -13.54
N ARG A 335 53.34 -0.58 -12.76
CA ARG A 335 53.13 0.03 -11.45
C ARG A 335 52.22 1.27 -11.52
N GLU A 336 52.48 2.16 -12.50
CA GLU A 336 51.67 3.39 -12.65
C GLU A 336 50.22 3.10 -12.99
N LYS A 337 49.97 2.08 -13.82
CA LYS A 337 48.62 1.74 -14.28
C LYS A 337 47.86 0.82 -13.31
N THR A 338 48.54 -0.13 -12.67
CA THR A 338 47.92 -1.09 -11.74
C THR A 338 47.99 -0.66 -10.28
N GLY A 339 48.84 0.30 -9.95
CA GLY A 339 49.11 0.70 -8.56
C GLY A 339 49.97 -0.33 -7.77
N VAL A 340 50.35 -1.46 -8.37
CA VAL A 340 51.08 -2.56 -7.72
C VAL A 340 52.52 -2.62 -8.21
N SER A 341 53.47 -2.82 -7.27
CA SER A 341 54.90 -2.94 -7.59
C SER A 341 55.32 -4.41 -7.53
N PHE A 342 55.58 -5.01 -8.67
CA PHE A 342 56.04 -6.39 -8.82
C PHE A 342 56.83 -6.56 -10.13
N ASP A 343 57.49 -7.69 -10.33
CA ASP A 343 58.26 -8.00 -11.55
C ASP A 343 57.56 -9.11 -12.34
N PRO A 344 56.71 -8.74 -13.35
CA PRO A 344 55.99 -9.70 -14.15
C PRO A 344 56.79 -10.34 -15.28
N PHE A 345 58.12 -10.02 -15.39
CA PHE A 345 58.90 -10.37 -16.59
C PHE A 345 60.10 -11.24 -16.27
N ILE A 346 60.28 -12.31 -17.07
CA ILE A 346 61.46 -13.13 -17.08
C ILE A 346 62.50 -12.51 -18.05
N GLN A 347 63.73 -12.29 -17.56
CA GLN A 347 64.83 -11.73 -18.38
C GLN A 347 65.24 -12.69 -19.49
N LYS A 348 64.47 -12.75 -20.56
CA LYS A 348 64.74 -13.55 -21.77
C LYS A 348 64.19 -12.82 -23.00
N TYR A 349 64.94 -12.85 -24.11
CA TYR A 349 64.47 -12.26 -25.36
C TYR A 349 63.86 -13.31 -26.29
N PRO A 350 62.65 -13.08 -26.84
CA PRO A 350 61.71 -12.02 -26.44
C PRO A 350 61.28 -12.22 -24.96
N LEU A 351 60.88 -11.09 -24.33
CA LEU A 351 60.42 -11.09 -22.93
C LEU A 351 59.31 -12.11 -22.72
N LYS A 352 59.40 -12.86 -21.66
CA LYS A 352 58.35 -13.77 -21.23
C LYS A 352 57.71 -13.23 -19.97
N ILE A 353 56.40 -13.47 -19.88
CA ILE A 353 55.63 -13.17 -18.68
C ILE A 353 55.87 -14.30 -17.67
N ASP A 354 56.03 -13.92 -16.43
CA ASP A 354 56.06 -14.89 -15.30
C ASP A 354 54.63 -15.08 -14.80
N ASP A 355 53.96 -16.09 -15.36
CA ASP A 355 52.55 -16.41 -15.04
C ASP A 355 52.39 -16.73 -13.53
N ASN A 356 53.41 -17.38 -12.89
CA ASN A 356 53.35 -17.70 -11.48
C ASN A 356 53.40 -16.43 -10.61
N GLU A 357 54.23 -15.45 -10.98
CA GLU A 357 54.32 -14.19 -10.24
C GLU A 357 53.03 -13.36 -10.42
N ILE A 358 52.44 -13.37 -11.63
CA ILE A 358 51.15 -12.73 -11.86
C ILE A 358 50.03 -13.38 -11.03
N GLU A 359 49.92 -14.69 -11.03
CA GLU A 359 48.94 -15.38 -10.18
C GLU A 359 49.17 -15.11 -8.68
N ARG A 360 50.42 -15.10 -8.24
CA ARG A 360 50.75 -14.77 -6.85
C ARG A 360 50.29 -13.37 -6.45
N ILE A 361 50.57 -12.38 -7.31
CA ILE A 361 50.17 -10.99 -7.06
C ILE A 361 48.66 -10.81 -7.16
N LYS A 362 48.00 -11.44 -8.13
CA LYS A 362 46.52 -11.45 -8.22
C LYS A 362 45.90 -11.98 -6.92
N LYS A 363 46.36 -13.11 -6.43
CA LYS A 363 45.88 -13.68 -5.15
C LYS A 363 46.11 -12.71 -3.97
N GLN A 364 47.25 -12.06 -3.91
CA GLN A 364 47.54 -11.09 -2.85
C GLN A 364 46.61 -9.85 -2.91
N GLU A 365 46.41 -9.30 -4.08
CA GLU A 365 45.54 -8.12 -4.25
C GLU A 365 44.06 -8.48 -4.01
N MET A 366 43.63 -9.68 -4.43
CA MET A 366 42.28 -10.18 -4.10
C MET A 366 42.14 -10.36 -2.57
N ALA A 367 43.07 -10.96 -1.91
CA ALA A 367 43.06 -11.14 -0.45
C ALA A 367 42.96 -9.78 0.27
N LYS A 368 43.74 -8.77 -0.13
CA LYS A 368 43.65 -7.42 0.41
C LYS A 368 42.25 -6.79 0.13
N LYS A 369 41.72 -7.00 -1.06
CA LYS A 369 40.39 -6.52 -1.45
C LYS A 369 39.31 -7.12 -0.52
N TYR A 370 39.34 -8.43 -0.28
CA TYR A 370 38.40 -9.12 0.61
C TYR A 370 38.51 -8.60 2.06
N ILE A 371 39.72 -8.44 2.59
CA ILE A 371 39.91 -7.89 3.94
C ILE A 371 39.38 -6.46 4.05
N ASN A 372 39.73 -5.58 3.10
CA ASN A 372 39.27 -4.20 3.10
C ASN A 372 37.73 -4.11 2.94
N ALA A 373 37.14 -4.98 2.12
CA ALA A 373 35.69 -5.06 1.97
C ALA A 373 35.04 -5.55 3.26
N PHE A 374 35.58 -6.58 3.89
CA PHE A 374 35.10 -7.10 5.16
C PHE A 374 35.15 -6.02 6.26
N GLU A 375 36.29 -5.33 6.44
CA GLU A 375 36.43 -4.25 7.43
C GLU A 375 35.42 -3.11 7.19
N ARG A 376 35.21 -2.71 5.93
CA ARG A 376 34.18 -1.72 5.57
C ARG A 376 32.77 -2.23 5.91
N ASN A 377 32.47 -3.47 5.55
CA ASN A 377 31.19 -4.10 5.83
C ASN A 377 30.92 -4.21 7.34
N VAL A 378 31.90 -4.62 8.13
CA VAL A 378 31.81 -4.65 9.60
C VAL A 378 31.54 -3.27 10.17
N LYS A 379 32.27 -2.25 9.71
CA LYS A 379 32.07 -0.85 10.14
C LYS A 379 30.66 -0.35 9.80
N ALA A 380 30.20 -0.61 8.60
CA ALA A 380 28.85 -0.24 8.15
C ALA A 380 27.77 -1.02 8.93
N ALA A 381 27.94 -2.33 9.12
CA ALA A 381 27.02 -3.15 9.90
C ALA A 381 26.91 -2.65 11.35
N LYS A 382 28.02 -2.26 11.95
CA LYS A 382 28.05 -1.65 13.29
C LYS A 382 27.27 -0.35 13.36
N MET A 383 27.41 0.53 12.36
CA MET A 383 26.67 1.80 12.28
C MET A 383 25.17 1.55 12.08
N LEU A 384 24.80 0.56 11.25
CA LEU A 384 23.43 0.25 10.90
C LEU A 384 22.70 -0.66 11.91
N SER A 385 23.43 -1.39 12.78
CA SER A 385 22.84 -2.35 13.72
C SER A 385 21.70 -1.79 14.58
N ASN A 386 21.79 -0.51 14.97
CA ASN A 386 20.80 0.18 15.77
C ASN A 386 19.80 1.01 14.93
N MET A 387 19.97 1.07 13.60
CA MET A 387 19.14 1.91 12.72
C MET A 387 17.88 1.20 12.24
N LYS A 388 17.79 -0.13 12.32
CA LYS A 388 16.65 -0.90 11.82
C LYS A 388 15.32 -0.38 12.37
N LYS A 389 15.23 -0.19 13.68
CA LYS A 389 14.00 0.30 14.32
C LYS A 389 13.63 1.71 13.86
N ILE A 390 14.61 2.59 13.68
CA ILE A 390 14.40 3.96 13.20
C ILE A 390 13.86 3.93 11.76
N VAL A 391 14.44 3.09 10.90
CA VAL A 391 13.98 2.91 9.52
C VAL A 391 12.53 2.41 9.50
N GLU A 392 12.20 1.40 10.30
CA GLU A 392 10.84 0.88 10.43
C GLU A 392 9.84 1.96 10.89
N GLU A 393 10.21 2.76 11.88
CA GLU A 393 9.37 3.86 12.40
C GLU A 393 9.16 4.96 11.35
N GLU A 394 10.22 5.37 10.63
CA GLU A 394 10.11 6.40 9.59
C GLU A 394 9.31 5.93 8.36
N ILE A 395 9.44 4.68 7.98
CA ILE A 395 8.63 4.10 6.89
C ILE A 395 7.17 3.99 7.34
N HIS A 396 6.92 3.55 8.58
CA HIS A 396 5.56 3.50 9.12
C HIS A 396 4.89 4.87 9.16
N GLU A 397 5.64 5.94 9.46
CA GLU A 397 5.15 7.33 9.38
C GLU A 397 4.67 7.68 7.97
N ILE A 398 5.37 7.23 6.93
CA ILE A 398 4.96 7.48 5.54
C ILE A 398 3.78 6.59 5.11
N LEU A 399 3.67 5.38 5.65
CA LEU A 399 2.48 4.54 5.44
C LEU A 399 1.23 5.17 6.08
N LEU A 400 1.35 5.77 7.26
CA LEU A 400 0.29 6.55 7.90
C LEU A 400 -0.05 7.79 7.06
N PHE A 401 0.96 8.48 6.55
CA PHE A 401 0.77 9.62 5.65
C PHE A 401 0.02 9.22 4.37
N ASP A 402 0.29 8.04 3.78
CA ASP A 402 -0.47 7.59 2.60
C ASP A 402 -1.96 7.41 2.89
N TYR A 403 -2.32 6.94 4.08
CA TYR A 403 -3.74 6.87 4.48
C TYR A 403 -4.38 8.26 4.57
N GLU A 404 -3.71 9.22 5.22
CA GLU A 404 -4.12 10.62 5.27
C GLU A 404 -4.23 11.22 3.87
N PHE A 405 -3.19 11.06 3.05
CA PHE A 405 -3.12 11.53 1.67
C PHE A 405 -4.24 10.96 0.80
N THR A 406 -4.56 9.68 0.94
CA THR A 406 -5.65 9.00 0.22
C THR A 406 -6.99 9.63 0.53
N LEU A 407 -7.33 9.81 1.82
CA LEU A 407 -8.57 10.44 2.25
C LEU A 407 -8.64 11.92 1.83
N GLY A 408 -7.52 12.63 1.92
CA GLY A 408 -7.40 14.01 1.47
C GLY A 408 -7.61 14.14 -0.04
N CYS A 409 -7.00 13.28 -0.85
CA CYS A 409 -7.19 13.24 -2.31
C CYS A 409 -8.64 12.92 -2.68
N PHE A 410 -9.27 11.94 -2.01
CA PHE A 410 -10.68 11.63 -2.21
C PHE A 410 -11.57 12.83 -1.89
N ALA A 411 -11.38 13.45 -0.74
CA ALA A 411 -12.16 14.61 -0.31
C ALA A 411 -11.95 15.82 -1.23
N HIS A 412 -10.73 16.04 -1.71
CA HIS A 412 -10.40 17.11 -2.65
C HIS A 412 -11.04 16.87 -4.03
N TYR A 413 -10.93 15.64 -4.54
CA TYR A 413 -11.43 15.27 -5.87
C TYR A 413 -12.96 15.43 -5.99
N TYR A 414 -13.70 14.99 -4.96
CA TYR A 414 -15.16 15.07 -4.91
C TYR A 414 -15.69 16.40 -4.32
N ASP A 415 -14.82 17.30 -3.91
CA ASP A 415 -15.15 18.56 -3.24
C ASP A 415 -16.05 18.35 -2.01
N LEU A 416 -15.67 17.42 -1.15
CA LEU A 416 -16.41 17.06 0.05
C LEU A 416 -16.34 18.17 1.09
N ASN A 417 -17.44 18.36 1.83
CA ASN A 417 -17.53 19.36 2.89
C ASN A 417 -17.96 18.73 4.23
N PRO A 418 -17.63 19.34 5.36
CA PRO A 418 -17.99 18.83 6.68
C PRO A 418 -19.51 18.87 6.89
N ILE A 419 -19.97 18.13 7.89
CA ILE A 419 -21.39 18.09 8.31
C ILE A 419 -21.57 18.75 9.67
N GLU A 420 -22.84 19.04 9.98
CA GLU A 420 -23.34 19.29 11.33
C GLU A 420 -24.15 18.07 11.79
N ILE A 421 -23.95 17.62 13.04
CA ILE A 421 -24.80 16.60 13.65
C ILE A 421 -25.98 17.27 14.32
N GLY A 422 -27.20 16.76 14.06
CA GLY A 422 -28.42 17.33 14.59
C GLY A 422 -29.59 16.32 14.65
N ASN A 423 -30.80 16.80 15.01
CA ASN A 423 -31.97 15.94 15.16
C ASN A 423 -32.75 15.71 13.86
N GLY A 424 -32.36 16.36 12.76
CA GLY A 424 -32.94 16.22 11.44
C GLY A 424 -31.91 15.86 10.39
N PHE A 425 -32.37 15.69 9.17
CA PHE A 425 -31.52 15.41 8.01
C PHE A 425 -31.80 16.43 6.92
N SER A 426 -30.82 17.26 6.60
CA SER A 426 -30.95 18.25 5.52
C SER A 426 -29.62 18.47 4.81
N PHE A 427 -29.67 18.80 3.53
CA PHE A 427 -28.51 19.20 2.76
C PHE A 427 -28.84 20.23 1.69
N GLU A 428 -27.88 21.11 1.42
CA GLU A 428 -27.88 22.08 0.34
C GLU A 428 -26.79 21.73 -0.66
N GLY A 429 -27.10 21.83 -1.96
CA GLY A 429 -26.13 21.60 -3.02
C GLY A 429 -25.58 20.17 -3.06
N GLY A 430 -26.38 19.18 -2.68
CA GLY A 430 -26.00 17.77 -2.71
C GLY A 430 -25.83 17.23 -4.12
N ILE A 431 -24.84 16.35 -4.30
CA ILE A 431 -24.56 15.63 -5.54
C ILE A 431 -24.40 14.14 -5.22
N ASN A 432 -25.00 13.29 -6.05
CA ASN A 432 -24.75 11.85 -5.99
C ASN A 432 -23.31 11.57 -6.41
N LEU A 433 -22.55 10.80 -5.60
CA LEU A 433 -21.16 10.44 -5.86
C LEU A 433 -20.95 9.76 -7.22
N ASN A 434 -21.94 8.97 -7.68
CA ASN A 434 -21.86 8.28 -8.97
C ASN A 434 -21.88 9.26 -10.15
N LEU A 435 -22.59 10.37 -9.99
CA LEU A 435 -22.68 11.41 -11.00
C LEU A 435 -21.53 12.43 -10.92
N ALA A 436 -20.89 12.58 -9.78
CA ALA A 436 -19.83 13.58 -9.57
C ALA A 436 -18.61 13.42 -10.49
N LEU A 437 -18.47 12.26 -11.15
CA LEU A 437 -17.45 11.95 -12.17
C LEU A 437 -17.84 12.38 -13.59
N GLU A 438 -19.14 12.58 -13.83
CA GLU A 438 -19.64 13.06 -15.11
C GLU A 438 -19.41 14.58 -15.22
N ASN A 439 -19.64 15.17 -16.36
CA ASN A 439 -19.40 16.60 -16.59
C ASN A 439 -19.93 17.47 -15.45
N LYS A 440 -19.05 17.96 -14.56
CA LYS A 440 -19.41 18.77 -13.38
C LYS A 440 -20.29 19.98 -13.71
N ALA A 441 -20.21 20.51 -14.94
CA ALA A 441 -20.98 21.66 -15.40
C ALA A 441 -22.46 21.31 -15.70
N GLU A 442 -22.81 20.05 -15.91
CA GLU A 442 -24.18 19.61 -16.30
C GLU A 442 -24.95 18.99 -15.14
N ILE A 443 -24.27 18.73 -13.99
CA ILE A 443 -24.88 18.08 -12.83
C ILE A 443 -25.68 19.11 -12.03
N GLN A 444 -27.00 18.91 -11.96
CA GLN A 444 -27.84 19.71 -11.10
C GLN A 444 -27.62 19.33 -9.62
N ARG A 445 -27.16 20.30 -8.82
CA ARG A 445 -27.10 20.20 -7.35
C ARG A 445 -28.52 20.24 -6.78
N VAL A 446 -28.80 19.44 -5.77
CA VAL A 446 -30.13 19.35 -5.16
C VAL A 446 -30.12 19.72 -3.69
N ASN A 447 -31.23 20.26 -3.21
CA ASN A 447 -31.46 20.53 -1.81
C ASN A 447 -32.57 19.63 -1.31
N TYR A 448 -32.45 19.15 -0.07
CA TYR A 448 -33.51 18.34 0.55
C TYR A 448 -33.48 18.48 2.07
N THR A 449 -34.69 18.39 2.69
CA THR A 449 -34.84 18.48 4.13
C THR A 449 -35.88 17.47 4.63
N LEU A 450 -35.52 16.75 5.69
CA LEU A 450 -36.34 15.74 6.37
C LEU A 450 -36.17 15.95 7.88
N GLU A 451 -37.11 16.67 8.50
CA GLU A 451 -37.03 17.08 9.90
C GLU A 451 -38.41 16.94 10.55
N SER A 452 -38.43 16.74 11.88
CA SER A 452 -39.66 16.68 12.67
C SER A 452 -40.45 18.00 12.53
N PRO A 453 -41.80 17.96 12.38
CA PRO A 453 -42.66 16.76 12.49
C PRO A 453 -42.74 15.90 11.24
N ASP A 454 -42.15 16.33 10.12
CA ASP A 454 -42.24 15.69 8.81
C ASP A 454 -41.07 14.69 8.60
N ASN A 455 -40.92 13.75 9.51
CA ASN A 455 -39.88 12.73 9.47
C ASN A 455 -40.17 11.56 8.50
N VAL A 456 -41.42 11.48 7.99
CA VAL A 456 -41.86 10.50 6.98
C VAL A 456 -42.43 11.26 5.78
N VAL A 457 -41.91 11.00 4.59
CA VAL A 457 -42.24 11.73 3.37
C VAL A 457 -42.53 10.77 2.22
N LEU A 458 -43.62 11.09 1.46
CA LEU A 458 -43.87 10.50 0.15
C LEU A 458 -43.22 11.34 -0.94
N LEU A 459 -42.38 10.71 -1.78
CA LEU A 459 -41.75 11.37 -2.91
C LEU A 459 -42.45 10.97 -4.24
N THR A 460 -42.98 11.95 -4.93
CA THR A 460 -43.72 11.79 -6.21
C THR A 460 -42.95 12.40 -7.38
N GLY A 461 -43.35 12.07 -8.60
CA GLY A 461 -42.81 12.67 -9.82
C GLY A 461 -42.55 11.67 -10.93
N ALA A 462 -42.02 12.16 -12.04
CA ALA A 462 -41.79 11.39 -13.25
C ALA A 462 -40.72 10.28 -13.04
N ASN A 463 -40.84 9.15 -13.75
CA ASN A 463 -39.93 8.00 -13.59
C ASN A 463 -38.47 8.33 -13.91
N SER A 464 -38.18 9.23 -14.83
CA SER A 464 -36.81 9.70 -15.12
C SER A 464 -36.45 10.99 -14.38
N GLY A 465 -37.20 11.34 -13.33
CA GLY A 465 -37.04 12.59 -12.58
C GLY A 465 -35.86 12.63 -11.61
N GLY A 466 -35.19 11.49 -11.34
CA GLY A 466 -34.08 11.41 -10.40
C GLY A 466 -34.48 11.02 -8.97
N LYS A 467 -35.68 10.44 -8.75
CA LYS A 467 -36.17 10.00 -7.44
C LYS A 467 -35.24 8.98 -6.79
N THR A 468 -34.88 7.92 -7.52
CA THR A 468 -33.90 6.90 -7.06
C THR A 468 -32.54 7.52 -6.74
N THR A 469 -32.05 8.40 -7.61
CA THR A 469 -30.78 9.11 -7.41
C THR A 469 -30.80 9.99 -6.15
N LEU A 470 -31.94 10.62 -5.83
CA LEU A 470 -32.09 11.36 -4.58
C LEU A 470 -32.02 10.44 -3.36
N LEU A 471 -32.71 9.29 -3.39
CA LEU A 471 -32.62 8.29 -2.30
C LEU A 471 -31.17 7.81 -2.11
N GLU A 472 -30.48 7.50 -3.20
CA GLU A 472 -29.06 7.13 -3.17
C GLU A 472 -28.20 8.26 -2.56
N THR A 473 -28.45 9.52 -2.94
CA THR A 473 -27.72 10.68 -2.38
C THR A 473 -27.94 10.80 -0.87
N ILE A 474 -29.19 10.62 -0.40
CA ILE A 474 -29.52 10.61 1.04
C ILE A 474 -28.78 9.46 1.74
N ALA A 475 -28.78 8.25 1.18
CA ALA A 475 -28.06 7.11 1.71
C ALA A 475 -26.54 7.34 1.76
N GLN A 476 -25.96 7.88 0.67
CA GLN A 476 -24.53 8.22 0.60
C GLN A 476 -24.14 9.24 1.66
N ILE A 477 -24.88 10.32 1.81
CA ILE A 477 -24.62 11.34 2.84
C ILE A 477 -24.69 10.73 4.25
N CYS A 478 -25.73 9.94 4.53
CA CYS A 478 -25.88 9.28 5.84
C CYS A 478 -24.73 8.30 6.13
N ILE A 479 -24.40 7.42 5.20
CA ILE A 479 -23.37 6.41 5.35
C ILE A 479 -21.99 7.07 5.48
N MET A 480 -21.66 8.02 4.59
CA MET A 480 -20.39 8.76 4.65
C MET A 480 -20.21 9.47 5.99
N SER A 481 -21.24 10.16 6.44
CA SER A 481 -21.21 10.85 7.74
C SER A 481 -20.90 9.90 8.89
N GLN A 482 -21.56 8.73 8.94
CA GLN A 482 -21.38 7.79 10.04
C GLN A 482 -20.11 6.93 9.97
N ILE A 483 -19.45 6.86 8.80
CA ILE A 483 -18.09 6.32 8.75
C ILE A 483 -17.00 7.39 8.97
N GLY A 484 -17.41 8.61 9.36
CA GLY A 484 -16.50 9.71 9.68
C GLY A 484 -15.91 10.41 8.47
N LEU A 485 -16.64 10.48 7.36
CA LEU A 485 -16.24 11.20 6.14
C LEU A 485 -17.05 12.48 5.95
N PRO A 486 -16.45 13.55 5.40
CA PRO A 486 -17.19 14.68 4.86
C PRO A 486 -18.03 14.24 3.66
N VAL A 487 -19.01 15.04 3.25
CA VAL A 487 -20.04 14.66 2.27
C VAL A 487 -20.02 15.51 1.00
N CYS A 488 -20.60 14.98 -0.08
CA CYS A 488 -20.72 15.66 -1.35
C CYS A 488 -21.93 16.62 -1.37
N ALA A 489 -21.91 17.60 -0.49
CA ALA A 489 -22.90 18.66 -0.39
C ALA A 489 -22.22 19.99 0.02
N THR A 490 -22.82 21.12 -0.28
CA THR A 490 -22.28 22.43 0.13
C THR A 490 -22.43 22.61 1.65
N LYS A 491 -23.58 22.20 2.21
CA LYS A 491 -23.87 22.11 3.63
C LYS A 491 -24.70 20.87 3.89
N ALA A 492 -24.48 20.22 5.02
CA ALA A 492 -25.31 19.11 5.44
C ALA A 492 -25.47 19.10 6.96
N ARG A 493 -26.69 18.79 7.41
CA ARG A 493 -27.02 18.45 8.79
C ARG A 493 -27.53 17.01 8.78
N VAL A 494 -26.94 16.17 9.61
CA VAL A 494 -27.21 14.74 9.61
C VAL A 494 -27.63 14.28 11.01
N LYS A 495 -28.75 13.56 11.08
CA LYS A 495 -29.13 12.81 12.25
C LYS A 495 -28.40 11.47 12.25
N LEU A 496 -27.76 11.13 13.35
CA LEU A 496 -27.15 9.82 13.52
C LEU A 496 -28.25 8.77 13.69
N VAL A 497 -28.12 7.65 12.99
CA VAL A 497 -29.08 6.54 13.02
C VAL A 497 -28.38 5.23 13.41
N ASP A 498 -29.13 4.31 13.99
CA ASP A 498 -28.60 2.98 14.34
C ASP A 498 -28.61 2.04 13.15
N GLU A 499 -29.55 2.21 12.24
CA GLU A 499 -29.79 1.28 11.14
C GLU A 499 -30.19 2.02 9.86
N VAL A 500 -29.67 1.56 8.72
CA VAL A 500 -30.03 2.06 7.38
C VAL A 500 -30.68 0.94 6.59
N TYR A 501 -31.86 1.23 6.09
CA TYR A 501 -32.63 0.35 5.19
C TYR A 501 -32.81 1.04 3.86
N PHE A 502 -32.41 0.38 2.78
CA PHE A 502 -32.72 0.84 1.42
C PHE A 502 -33.28 -0.33 0.62
N PHE A 503 -34.51 -0.18 0.19
CA PHE A 503 -35.19 -1.15 -0.68
C PHE A 503 -35.42 -0.53 -2.05
N SER A 504 -34.86 -1.13 -3.09
CA SER A 504 -35.14 -0.78 -4.47
C SER A 504 -36.06 -1.80 -5.12
N LYS A 505 -36.67 -1.40 -6.20
CA LYS A 505 -37.61 -2.19 -7.01
C LYS A 505 -37.02 -3.57 -7.36
N LYS A 506 -37.53 -4.62 -6.72
CA LYS A 506 -37.36 -6.02 -7.16
C LYS A 506 -38.63 -6.44 -7.90
N ARG A 507 -38.53 -6.71 -9.20
CA ARG A 507 -39.63 -7.26 -9.99
C ARG A 507 -39.83 -8.73 -9.63
N SER A 508 -40.71 -9.01 -8.68
CA SER A 508 -41.21 -10.35 -8.43
C SER A 508 -42.64 -10.25 -7.87
N LEU A 509 -43.61 -10.75 -8.64
CA LEU A 509 -45.00 -10.82 -8.28
C LEU A 509 -45.37 -12.11 -7.52
N ASP A 510 -44.38 -12.81 -6.96
CA ASP A 510 -44.59 -14.09 -6.26
C ASP A 510 -45.03 -13.86 -4.81
N ALA A 511 -45.99 -14.68 -4.34
CA ALA A 511 -46.45 -14.66 -2.94
C ALA A 511 -45.28 -14.80 -1.95
N GLY A 512 -44.20 -15.51 -2.32
CA GLY A 512 -42.97 -15.63 -1.54
C GLY A 512 -42.18 -14.33 -1.44
N ALA A 513 -42.24 -13.45 -2.44
CA ALA A 513 -41.58 -12.12 -2.42
C ALA A 513 -42.25 -11.20 -1.39
N PHE A 514 -43.59 -11.26 -1.28
CA PHE A 514 -44.35 -10.52 -0.29
C PHE A 514 -44.07 -10.98 1.13
N GLU A 515 -44.07 -12.31 1.37
CA GLU A 515 -43.69 -12.85 2.68
C GLU A 515 -42.25 -12.45 3.06
N SER A 516 -41.33 -12.52 2.14
CA SER A 516 -39.93 -12.08 2.35
C SER A 516 -39.85 -10.60 2.69
N PHE A 517 -40.62 -9.75 1.98
CA PHE A 517 -40.72 -8.32 2.28
C PHE A 517 -41.24 -8.10 3.72
N LEU A 518 -42.37 -8.73 4.12
CA LEU A 518 -42.89 -8.60 5.48
C LEU A 518 -41.87 -9.05 6.52
N ARG A 519 -41.20 -10.18 6.32
CA ARG A 519 -40.16 -10.68 7.24
C ARG A 519 -39.01 -9.68 7.40
N THR A 520 -38.66 -8.98 6.36
CA THR A 520 -37.57 -7.95 6.40
C THR A 520 -38.08 -6.64 7.01
N PHE A 521 -39.33 -6.30 6.78
CA PHE A 521 -39.93 -5.02 7.19
C PHE A 521 -40.46 -5.04 8.65
N MET A 522 -40.99 -6.16 9.15
CA MET A 522 -41.47 -6.26 10.53
C MET A 522 -40.44 -5.89 11.59
N PRO A 523 -39.14 -6.28 11.48
CA PRO A 523 -38.12 -5.82 12.42
C PRO A 523 -37.92 -4.32 12.49
N ILE A 524 -38.23 -3.59 11.38
CA ILE A 524 -38.12 -2.13 11.35
C ILE A 524 -39.14 -1.49 12.31
N VAL A 525 -40.35 -2.05 12.37
CA VAL A 525 -41.41 -1.53 13.22
C VAL A 525 -41.23 -1.95 14.70
N ILE A 526 -40.71 -3.16 14.94
CA ILE A 526 -40.59 -3.72 16.30
C ILE A 526 -39.45 -3.14 17.11
N ARG A 527 -38.34 -2.76 16.44
CA ARG A 527 -37.12 -2.27 17.14
C ARG A 527 -37.24 -0.79 17.47
N GLU A 528 -37.01 -0.43 18.71
CA GLU A 528 -36.95 0.96 19.19
C GLU A 528 -35.60 1.62 18.95
N THR A 529 -35.11 1.58 17.69
CA THR A 529 -33.85 2.19 17.26
C THR A 529 -34.12 3.29 16.25
N ASP A 530 -33.25 4.29 16.18
CA ASP A 530 -33.31 5.34 15.17
C ASP A 530 -32.89 4.79 13.81
N LYS A 531 -33.69 5.00 12.78
CA LYS A 531 -33.48 4.41 11.44
C LYS A 531 -33.57 5.43 10.32
N LEU A 532 -32.81 5.19 9.26
CA LEU A 532 -33.07 5.78 7.95
C LEU A 532 -33.68 4.71 7.03
N ILE A 533 -34.87 4.97 6.54
CA ILE A 533 -35.66 4.04 5.72
C ILE A 533 -35.92 4.66 4.36
N LEU A 534 -35.39 4.06 3.31
CA LEU A 534 -35.50 4.50 1.92
C LEU A 534 -36.20 3.43 1.10
N LEU A 535 -37.37 3.74 0.56
CA LEU A 535 -38.19 2.79 -0.20
C LEU A 535 -38.38 3.32 -1.62
N ASP A 536 -38.00 2.54 -2.63
CA ASP A 536 -38.16 2.91 -4.04
C ASP A 536 -39.12 1.98 -4.76
N GLU A 537 -40.35 2.50 -5.05
CA GLU A 537 -41.40 1.85 -5.82
C GLU A 537 -41.75 0.41 -5.38
N LEU A 538 -42.09 0.22 -4.09
CA LEU A 538 -42.43 -1.10 -3.53
C LEU A 538 -43.82 -1.64 -3.92
N GLU A 539 -44.65 -0.84 -4.52
CA GLU A 539 -46.00 -1.20 -4.95
C GLU A 539 -46.07 -2.39 -5.93
N ALA A 540 -44.95 -2.74 -6.54
CA ALA A 540 -44.87 -3.88 -7.46
C ALA A 540 -44.83 -5.26 -6.76
N ILE A 541 -44.86 -5.30 -5.39
CA ILE A 541 -44.69 -6.52 -4.61
C ILE A 541 -45.99 -7.27 -4.36
N THR A 542 -47.15 -6.56 -4.36
CA THR A 542 -48.47 -7.15 -4.09
C THR A 542 -49.58 -6.43 -4.83
N GLU A 543 -50.87 -6.85 -4.63
CA GLU A 543 -51.99 -6.15 -5.18
C GLU A 543 -52.08 -4.70 -4.66
N LEU A 544 -52.51 -3.79 -5.53
CA LEU A 544 -52.52 -2.34 -5.31
C LEU A 544 -53.16 -1.94 -3.97
N GLU A 545 -54.37 -2.45 -3.69
CA GLU A 545 -55.12 -2.07 -2.51
C GLU A 545 -54.47 -2.57 -1.22
N ALA A 546 -53.89 -3.78 -1.25
CA ALA A 546 -53.14 -4.34 -0.13
C ALA A 546 -51.81 -3.55 0.12
N ALA A 547 -51.09 -3.19 -0.95
CA ALA A 547 -49.90 -2.39 -0.86
C ALA A 547 -50.17 -1.03 -0.19
N VAL A 548 -51.20 -0.33 -0.61
CA VAL A 548 -51.62 0.96 -0.03
C VAL A 548 -51.85 0.85 1.48
N LYS A 549 -52.69 -0.11 1.92
CA LYS A 549 -52.99 -0.29 3.33
C LYS A 549 -51.74 -0.63 4.18
N ILE A 550 -50.91 -1.49 3.66
CA ILE A 550 -49.66 -1.91 4.36
C ILE A 550 -48.68 -0.76 4.47
N ILE A 551 -48.40 -0.07 3.36
CA ILE A 551 -47.48 1.10 3.33
C ILE A 551 -48.01 2.20 4.25
N SER A 552 -49.29 2.51 4.23
CA SER A 552 -49.90 3.54 5.10
C SER A 552 -49.68 3.17 6.59
N SER A 553 -49.99 1.90 6.98
CA SER A 553 -49.81 1.46 8.35
C SER A 553 -48.33 1.54 8.79
N PHE A 554 -47.39 1.18 7.91
CA PHE A 554 -45.95 1.32 8.21
C PHE A 554 -45.52 2.77 8.36
N MET A 555 -46.03 3.69 7.55
CA MET A 555 -45.76 5.10 7.68
C MET A 555 -46.21 5.67 9.02
N ASP A 556 -47.38 5.26 9.48
CA ASP A 556 -47.90 5.65 10.80
C ASP A 556 -46.98 5.17 11.93
N PHE A 557 -46.60 3.88 11.92
CA PHE A 557 -45.64 3.32 12.91
C PHE A 557 -44.27 4.00 12.88
N ILE A 558 -43.73 4.29 11.70
CA ILE A 558 -42.44 5.01 11.55
C ILE A 558 -42.59 6.46 12.03
N GLY A 559 -43.71 7.10 11.72
CA GLY A 559 -44.02 8.47 12.14
C GLY A 559 -44.10 8.67 13.65
N GLU A 560 -44.50 7.63 14.39
CA GLU A 560 -44.51 7.61 15.87
C GLU A 560 -43.09 7.44 16.45
N SER A 561 -42.11 7.04 15.65
CA SER A 561 -40.69 6.86 16.04
C SER A 561 -39.83 8.08 15.71
N ASN A 562 -38.59 8.08 16.22
CA ASN A 562 -37.58 9.07 15.83
C ASN A 562 -36.92 8.75 14.47
N SER A 563 -37.40 7.74 13.76
CA SER A 563 -36.81 7.32 12.47
C SER A 563 -37.15 8.31 11.36
N LEU A 564 -36.33 8.30 10.30
CA LEU A 564 -36.50 9.10 9.09
C LEU A 564 -36.89 8.18 7.93
N ALA A 565 -37.89 8.56 7.13
CA ALA A 565 -38.28 7.74 5.99
C ALA A 565 -38.61 8.58 4.75
N VAL A 566 -38.11 8.13 3.59
CA VAL A 566 -38.50 8.67 2.26
C VAL A 566 -39.00 7.51 1.40
N ILE A 567 -40.24 7.61 0.96
CA ILE A 567 -40.95 6.57 0.22
C ILE A 567 -41.30 7.09 -1.16
N VAL A 568 -40.67 6.56 -2.19
CA VAL A 568 -41.01 6.83 -3.59
C VAL A 568 -42.19 5.97 -4.01
N THR A 569 -43.27 6.57 -4.47
CA THR A 569 -44.47 5.85 -4.88
C THR A 569 -45.26 6.60 -5.94
N HIS A 570 -45.96 5.84 -6.79
CA HIS A 570 -46.98 6.37 -7.71
C HIS A 570 -48.38 6.40 -7.08
N MET A 571 -48.57 5.77 -5.89
CA MET A 571 -49.86 5.63 -5.22
C MET A 571 -50.06 6.65 -4.09
N ALA A 572 -49.36 7.76 -4.12
CA ALA A 572 -49.40 8.72 -3.02
C ALA A 572 -50.82 9.25 -2.74
N ARG A 573 -51.70 9.43 -3.79
CA ARG A 573 -53.09 9.85 -3.61
C ARG A 573 -53.92 8.81 -2.84
N GLU A 574 -53.68 7.53 -3.09
CA GLU A 574 -54.35 6.40 -2.43
C GLU A 574 -53.88 6.26 -1.00
N ILE A 575 -52.59 6.40 -0.75
CA ILE A 575 -51.96 6.33 0.56
C ILE A 575 -52.48 7.47 1.45
N LEU A 576 -52.60 8.68 0.96
CA LEU A 576 -53.10 9.85 1.69
C LEU A 576 -54.59 9.72 2.13
N LYS A 577 -55.31 8.73 1.64
CA LYS A 577 -56.67 8.41 2.18
C LYS A 577 -56.63 7.74 3.54
N TYR A 578 -55.50 7.17 3.91
CA TYR A 578 -55.32 6.37 5.14
C TYR A 578 -54.35 7.00 6.14
N THR A 579 -53.41 7.83 5.69
CA THR A 579 -52.40 8.48 6.56
C THR A 579 -52.19 9.96 6.16
N ASN A 580 -51.74 10.80 7.09
CA ASN A 580 -51.48 12.21 6.85
C ASN A 580 -49.95 12.44 6.96
N VAL A 581 -49.27 12.47 5.82
CA VAL A 581 -47.82 12.65 5.73
C VAL A 581 -47.49 13.68 4.65
N ARG A 582 -46.32 14.31 4.78
CA ARG A 582 -45.79 15.24 3.79
C ARG A 582 -45.58 14.55 2.46
N VAL A 583 -45.98 15.23 1.39
CA VAL A 583 -45.73 14.81 0.00
C VAL A 583 -44.79 15.79 -0.67
N ASP A 584 -43.70 15.32 -1.20
CA ASP A 584 -42.77 16.11 -1.98
C ASP A 584 -42.79 15.65 -3.44
N GLY A 585 -42.47 16.56 -4.34
CA GLY A 585 -42.57 16.24 -5.76
C GLY A 585 -41.37 16.75 -6.56
N ILE A 586 -40.83 15.87 -7.41
CA ILE A 586 -39.83 16.25 -8.42
C ILE A 586 -40.60 16.62 -9.71
N GLU A 587 -40.65 17.92 -10.02
CA GLU A 587 -41.43 18.44 -11.14
C GLU A 587 -40.65 18.39 -12.45
N ALA A 588 -41.28 17.88 -13.50
CA ALA A 588 -40.77 18.05 -14.85
C ALA A 588 -41.23 19.40 -15.41
N LYS A 589 -40.31 20.28 -15.79
CA LYS A 589 -40.56 21.60 -16.37
C LYS A 589 -41.22 21.52 -17.75
N GLY A 590 -41.15 20.35 -18.41
CA GLY A 590 -41.69 20.09 -19.74
C GLY A 590 -40.93 18.98 -20.46
N LEU A 591 -41.12 18.94 -21.76
CA LEU A 591 -40.41 18.02 -22.65
C LEU A 591 -39.59 18.81 -23.66
N ASP A 592 -38.38 18.37 -23.99
CA ASP A 592 -37.61 18.92 -25.10
C ASP A 592 -38.21 18.56 -26.47
N GLU A 593 -37.55 18.96 -27.57
CA GLU A 593 -38.02 18.67 -28.94
C GLU A 593 -38.08 17.17 -29.23
N ASN A 594 -37.28 16.36 -28.54
CA ASN A 594 -37.17 14.91 -28.68
C ASN A 594 -38.02 14.12 -27.68
N TYR A 595 -38.94 14.78 -26.97
CA TYR A 595 -39.78 14.21 -25.91
C TYR A 595 -38.99 13.75 -24.65
N ASN A 596 -37.73 14.19 -24.44
CA ASN A 596 -37.04 13.97 -23.18
C ASN A 596 -37.56 14.95 -22.13
N LEU A 597 -37.63 14.47 -20.87
CA LEU A 597 -38.09 15.31 -19.78
C LEU A 597 -37.03 16.36 -19.41
N ILE A 598 -37.44 17.62 -19.36
CA ILE A 598 -36.67 18.70 -18.72
C ILE A 598 -37.12 18.74 -17.27
N VAL A 599 -36.25 18.23 -16.36
CA VAL A 599 -36.60 18.05 -14.96
C VAL A 599 -35.85 19.04 -14.08
N ASP A 600 -36.57 19.65 -13.13
CA ASP A 600 -35.95 20.25 -11.95
C ASP A 600 -35.82 19.16 -10.88
N ARG A 601 -34.59 18.68 -10.66
CA ARG A 601 -34.31 17.52 -9.80
C ARG A 601 -34.43 17.86 -8.32
N THR A 602 -34.51 19.14 -7.94
CA THR A 602 -34.76 19.56 -6.56
C THR A 602 -36.22 19.30 -6.18
N PRO A 603 -36.54 18.46 -5.19
CA PRO A 603 -37.89 18.24 -4.75
C PRO A 603 -38.54 19.52 -4.22
N ARG A 604 -39.80 19.75 -4.60
CA ARG A 604 -40.63 20.79 -3.97
C ARG A 604 -41.35 20.19 -2.79
N MET A 605 -41.23 20.80 -1.64
CA MET A 605 -41.94 20.38 -0.43
C MET A 605 -43.42 20.66 -0.55
N ASN A 606 -44.23 19.80 0.08
CA ASN A 606 -45.68 19.91 0.08
C ASN A 606 -46.26 20.06 -1.35
N TYR A 607 -45.70 19.34 -2.30
CA TYR A 607 -46.04 19.43 -3.70
C TYR A 607 -46.26 18.06 -4.34
N PHE A 608 -47.37 17.92 -5.03
CA PHE A 608 -47.71 16.69 -5.76
C PHE A 608 -47.28 16.84 -7.23
N ALA A 609 -46.20 16.17 -7.61
CA ALA A 609 -45.67 16.27 -8.97
C ALA A 609 -46.52 15.46 -9.96
N ARG A 610 -46.59 15.93 -11.20
CA ARG A 610 -47.33 15.29 -12.30
C ARG A 610 -46.60 14.03 -12.77
N SER A 611 -47.39 13.07 -13.25
CA SER A 611 -46.85 11.85 -13.84
C SER A 611 -46.30 12.06 -15.25
N THR A 612 -45.33 11.23 -15.66
CA THR A 612 -44.79 11.27 -17.05
C THR A 612 -45.87 11.08 -18.13
N PRO A 613 -46.83 10.14 -18.02
CA PRO A 613 -47.91 9.98 -18.97
C PRO A 613 -48.76 11.25 -19.14
N GLU A 614 -49.11 11.93 -18.05
CA GLU A 614 -49.84 13.20 -18.11
C GLU A 614 -49.08 14.28 -18.93
N LEU A 615 -47.79 14.42 -18.69
CA LEU A 615 -46.96 15.39 -19.42
C LEU A 615 -46.85 15.07 -20.91
N ILE A 616 -46.69 13.79 -21.27
CA ILE A 616 -46.66 13.35 -22.66
C ILE A 616 -48.02 13.65 -23.35
N LEU A 617 -49.11 13.30 -22.69
CA LEU A 617 -50.47 13.56 -23.20
C LEU A 617 -50.75 15.06 -23.40
N ARG A 618 -50.32 15.94 -22.47
CA ARG A 618 -50.43 17.38 -22.60
C ARG A 618 -49.67 17.89 -23.82
N ARG A 619 -48.44 17.40 -24.05
CA ARG A 619 -47.66 17.79 -25.22
C ARG A 619 -48.26 17.26 -26.53
N MET A 620 -48.79 16.03 -26.53
CA MET A 620 -49.53 15.49 -27.67
C MET A 620 -50.80 16.31 -27.94
N TYR A 621 -51.51 16.72 -26.90
CA TYR A 621 -52.64 17.64 -27.00
C TYR A 621 -52.25 18.98 -27.66
N GLU A 622 -51.13 19.57 -27.25
CA GLU A 622 -50.64 20.84 -27.80
C GLU A 622 -50.25 20.75 -29.27
N LYS A 623 -49.68 19.64 -29.71
CA LYS A 623 -49.14 19.42 -31.07
C LYS A 623 -50.15 18.79 -32.04
N SER A 624 -51.32 18.36 -31.59
CA SER A 624 -52.28 17.61 -32.42
C SER A 624 -53.32 18.50 -33.13
N ASP A 625 -53.82 17.97 -34.24
CA ASP A 625 -54.91 18.55 -34.99
C ASP A 625 -56.30 18.42 -34.30
N ASN A 626 -57.30 19.24 -34.69
CA ASN A 626 -58.57 19.40 -33.97
C ASN A 626 -59.29 18.09 -33.56
N LYS A 627 -59.27 17.04 -34.36
CA LYS A 627 -59.92 15.76 -34.02
C LYS A 627 -59.22 14.96 -32.94
N LEU A 628 -57.86 14.91 -32.96
CA LEU A 628 -57.08 14.24 -31.98
C LEU A 628 -56.97 15.03 -30.65
N LYS A 629 -57.09 16.34 -30.76
CA LYS A 629 -57.09 17.27 -29.62
C LYS A 629 -58.23 17.03 -28.67
N ASP A 630 -59.43 16.75 -29.17
CA ASP A 630 -60.60 16.43 -28.34
C ASP A 630 -60.46 15.09 -27.63
N ILE A 631 -59.84 14.10 -28.27
CA ILE A 631 -59.56 12.80 -27.62
C ILE A 631 -58.55 12.99 -26.51
N TYR A 632 -57.44 13.67 -26.77
CA TYR A 632 -56.42 13.91 -25.74
C TYR A 632 -56.96 14.75 -24.58
N ARG A 633 -57.85 15.71 -24.80
CA ARG A 633 -58.55 16.48 -23.77
C ARG A 633 -59.36 15.56 -22.85
N GLN A 634 -60.20 14.68 -23.43
CA GLN A 634 -60.99 13.74 -22.65
C GLN A 634 -60.15 12.76 -21.84
N VAL A 635 -58.97 12.38 -22.34
CA VAL A 635 -58.04 11.55 -21.59
C VAL A 635 -57.38 12.35 -20.47
N LEU A 636 -56.96 13.60 -20.73
CA LEU A 636 -56.37 14.49 -19.73
C LEU A 636 -57.33 14.87 -18.61
N GLU A 637 -58.65 14.92 -18.85
CA GLU A 637 -59.69 15.16 -17.83
C GLU A 637 -59.82 14.01 -16.84
N LYS A 638 -59.24 12.83 -17.13
CA LYS A 638 -59.24 11.67 -16.24
C LYS A 638 -57.96 11.58 -15.37
N PHE A 639 -56.93 12.39 -15.66
CA PHE A 639 -55.72 12.50 -14.86
C PHE A 639 -55.87 13.56 -13.78
#